data_265790ca74c8cf92293a5ab6b011d7ad
#
_entry.id   265790ca74c8cf92293a5ab6b011d7ad
#
_cell.length_a   1.000
_cell.length_b   1.000
_cell.length_c   1.000
_cell.angle_alpha   90.00
_cell.angle_beta   90.00
_cell.angle_gamma   90.00
#
_symmetry.space_group_name_H-M   'P 1'
#
loop_
_entity.id
_entity.type
_entity.pdbx_description
1 polymer ?
#
loop_
_entity_poly.entity_id
_entity_poly.type
_entity_poly.pdbx_seq_one_letter_code
_entity_poly.pdbx_strand_id
1 'polypeptide(L)'
;MAKSEAKTVGIVDTEEALTAKIAEVRAAQAIFATYTQEQVDKIFKAAAIAANKARIPLAKMAVEETGMGIVEDKVIKNNYAAEHIYNKYKNVQTCGVFEENKAYGTMRIYEPIGLIAAVIPTTNPTSTAIFKTLICLKTRNGIIISPHPRAKKSTIAAAKIVYDAAVAAGAPKGIIGWIDVPSLELTNMIMRESDTILATGGPGMVKAAYSSGTPALGVGAGNASAIIDSSADIVNAVNSIIHSKTFDNGMICATEQTVIADKTVYNDVKKEFIKRGCYFLNDEEADKIRKTMLINGALNAKIVGQRPVTIAKMAGFEVPEDTKVLIGEATSTAPEEAFGHEKLTTILGMYKSKNFDDALDIAEALLVNNGGLGHTSVLWVDNINEREKLNKFAARMKTCRLIVHTPSSLGGIGDLYNFDFAPSLTLGCGSWGGNSVSENVGVKHLLNIKTVVERRENMLWFRAPEKVYFKKGCLPVALDELKTVMGKKKAFIVTDQFLYKNGYTKAITDKLDEMGILHETFFDVAPDPTLACALEGVAQLRAFEPDTIIAIGGGSAMDAGKIMWVLYEHPDADFFDMAMRYIDIRKRVYTFPKMGEKAYFIAIPTSSGTGSEVTPFAVITDEKTGTKYPLADYQLMPNMAIVDTDMMMSAPRGLTSASGIDALTHALEAYASVMATDYTDGLALRAMKLIFKYLPGAYDNGQTDVKAREEMATASTMAGMAFANAFLGVCHSMAHKLGAYHHLPHGIANALLITMVMRYNADPTPRKMGTFSQYQYPHTLERYCECAHSLGIVGKNDEDTLNKFIDAIEALKERVGIKKTIADYGVDEKHFLDTLDNMVEDAFDDQCTGANPRYPLMSELKEMYLKAYYGK
;
A
#
# COMPACT_ATOMS: atom_id res chain seq x y z
N MET A 1 -36.07 31.04 -4.71
CA MET A 1 -35.52 30.86 -3.36
C MET A 1 -35.03 32.21 -2.87
N ALA A 2 -35.59 32.71 -1.79
CA ALA A 2 -35.36 34.08 -1.29
C ALA A 2 -33.90 34.26 -0.87
N LYS A 3 -33.25 35.33 -1.31
CA LYS A 3 -31.99 35.82 -0.77
C LYS A 3 -32.26 36.30 0.65
N SER A 4 -31.94 35.45 1.64
CA SER A 4 -31.80 35.94 3.00
C SER A 4 -30.51 36.78 3.05
N GLU A 5 -30.65 38.10 3.18
CA GLU A 5 -29.54 38.96 3.55
C GLU A 5 -29.02 38.47 4.91
N ALA A 6 -27.85 37.90 4.93
CA ALA A 6 -27.17 37.52 6.17
C ALA A 6 -26.95 38.83 6.99
N LYS A 7 -27.63 38.98 8.13
CA LYS A 7 -27.36 40.04 9.10
C LYS A 7 -25.91 39.92 9.54
N THR A 8 -25.12 40.96 9.36
CA THR A 8 -23.74 41.04 9.82
C THR A 8 -23.73 40.82 11.34
N VAL A 9 -23.07 39.77 11.81
CA VAL A 9 -22.97 39.50 13.25
C VAL A 9 -22.14 40.63 13.86
N GLY A 10 -22.63 41.19 14.97
CA GLY A 10 -21.94 42.23 15.76
C GLY A 10 -20.66 41.67 16.44
N ILE A 11 -20.30 42.31 17.55
CA ILE A 11 -19.15 41.88 18.38
C ILE A 11 -19.38 40.44 18.88
N VAL A 12 -18.38 39.59 18.75
CA VAL A 12 -18.41 38.17 19.19
C VAL A 12 -17.79 38.12 20.61
N ASP A 13 -18.63 38.15 21.61
CA ASP A 13 -18.25 38.15 23.03
C ASP A 13 -19.10 37.19 23.89
N THR A 14 -20.10 36.55 23.29
CA THR A 14 -20.99 35.57 23.94
C THR A 14 -21.11 34.28 23.08
N GLU A 15 -21.65 33.23 23.67
CA GLU A 15 -21.90 31.96 22.97
C GLU A 15 -22.92 32.14 21.86
N GLU A 16 -23.97 32.94 22.04
CA GLU A 16 -24.98 33.20 21.03
C GLU A 16 -24.37 33.94 19.83
N ALA A 17 -23.53 34.97 20.11
CA ALA A 17 -22.84 35.72 19.06
C ALA A 17 -21.85 34.81 18.31
N LEU A 18 -21.16 33.91 19.00
CA LEU A 18 -20.27 32.93 18.38
C LEU A 18 -21.05 31.90 17.53
N THR A 19 -22.19 31.41 18.02
CA THR A 19 -23.08 30.52 17.26
C THR A 19 -23.53 31.17 15.95
N ALA A 20 -23.94 32.44 16.00
CA ALA A 20 -24.31 33.18 14.81
C ALA A 20 -23.12 33.37 13.85
N LYS A 21 -21.93 33.65 14.38
CA LYS A 21 -20.70 33.77 13.57
C LYS A 21 -20.32 32.45 12.91
N ILE A 22 -20.44 31.33 13.62
CA ILE A 22 -20.23 29.98 13.06
C ILE A 22 -21.16 29.74 11.86
N ALA A 23 -22.44 30.08 12.01
CA ALA A 23 -23.42 29.92 10.94
C ALA A 23 -23.09 30.82 9.73
N GLU A 24 -22.66 32.05 9.96
CA GLU A 24 -22.21 33.00 8.93
C GLU A 24 -21.02 32.45 8.14
N VAL A 25 -19.97 31.97 8.85
CA VAL A 25 -18.76 31.44 8.23
C VAL A 25 -19.05 30.14 7.46
N ARG A 26 -19.88 29.25 8.01
CA ARG A 26 -20.29 28.01 7.31
C ARG A 26 -21.07 28.31 6.04
N ALA A 27 -21.98 29.30 6.04
CA ALA A 27 -22.70 29.71 4.85
C ALA A 27 -21.76 30.30 3.80
N ALA A 28 -20.79 31.11 4.18
CA ALA A 28 -19.78 31.66 3.30
C ALA A 28 -18.86 30.55 2.75
N GLN A 29 -18.46 29.62 3.59
CA GLN A 29 -17.62 28.48 3.19
C GLN A 29 -18.33 27.58 2.17
N ALA A 30 -19.61 27.30 2.34
CA ALA A 30 -20.38 26.52 1.39
C ALA A 30 -20.39 27.15 -0.02
N ILE A 31 -20.43 28.49 -0.09
CA ILE A 31 -20.29 29.21 -1.36
C ILE A 31 -18.85 29.10 -1.87
N PHE A 32 -17.88 29.33 -1.00
CA PHE A 32 -16.46 29.30 -1.37
C PHE A 32 -15.98 27.92 -1.85
N ALA A 33 -16.58 26.84 -1.33
CA ALA A 33 -16.31 25.46 -1.74
C ALA A 33 -16.55 25.23 -3.24
N THR A 34 -17.42 26.01 -3.87
CA THR A 34 -17.75 25.90 -5.30
C THR A 34 -16.78 26.66 -6.22
N TYR A 35 -15.85 27.42 -5.67
CA TYR A 35 -14.94 28.25 -6.46
C TYR A 35 -13.90 27.43 -7.22
N THR A 36 -13.56 27.95 -8.41
CA THR A 36 -12.50 27.37 -9.25
C THR A 36 -11.10 27.72 -8.70
N GLN A 37 -10.08 26.99 -9.15
CA GLN A 37 -8.70 27.26 -8.78
C GLN A 37 -8.28 28.71 -9.11
N GLU A 38 -8.70 29.22 -10.27
CA GLU A 38 -8.39 30.59 -10.69
C GLU A 38 -8.99 31.64 -9.76
N GLN A 39 -10.24 31.47 -9.36
CA GLN A 39 -10.87 32.35 -8.38
C GLN A 39 -10.17 32.34 -7.02
N VAL A 40 -9.81 31.14 -6.56
CA VAL A 40 -9.08 30.95 -5.31
C VAL A 40 -7.70 31.60 -5.38
N ASP A 41 -6.96 31.40 -6.46
CA ASP A 41 -5.62 31.96 -6.65
C ASP A 41 -5.62 33.47 -6.70
N LYS A 42 -6.62 34.08 -7.32
CA LYS A 42 -6.82 35.53 -7.33
C LYS A 42 -7.03 36.08 -5.91
N ILE A 43 -7.89 35.42 -5.12
CA ILE A 43 -8.19 35.79 -3.74
C ILE A 43 -6.93 35.62 -2.87
N PHE A 44 -6.26 34.47 -2.96
CA PHE A 44 -5.04 34.17 -2.23
C PHE A 44 -3.94 35.18 -2.48
N LYS A 45 -3.73 35.57 -3.76
CA LYS A 45 -2.76 36.61 -4.15
C LYS A 45 -3.09 37.97 -3.55
N ALA A 46 -4.33 38.43 -3.65
CA ALA A 46 -4.76 39.72 -3.15
C ALA A 46 -4.61 39.81 -1.62
N ALA A 47 -4.98 38.77 -0.91
CA ALA A 47 -4.86 38.64 0.54
C ALA A 47 -3.38 38.66 0.98
N ALA A 48 -2.51 37.93 0.33
CA ALA A 48 -1.08 37.90 0.61
C ALA A 48 -0.40 39.25 0.40
N ILE A 49 -0.74 39.95 -0.69
CA ILE A 49 -0.22 41.30 -0.99
C ILE A 49 -0.65 42.30 0.09
N ALA A 50 -1.91 42.28 0.49
CA ALA A 50 -2.43 43.18 1.51
C ALA A 50 -1.76 42.96 2.88
N ALA A 51 -1.60 41.70 3.28
CA ALA A 51 -0.91 41.32 4.51
C ALA A 51 0.57 41.79 4.48
N ASN A 52 1.27 41.56 3.35
CA ASN A 52 2.65 42.01 3.21
C ASN A 52 2.81 43.53 3.24
N LYS A 53 1.90 44.28 2.61
CA LYS A 53 1.88 45.74 2.70
C LYS A 53 1.70 46.25 4.14
N ALA A 54 0.93 45.55 4.95
CA ALA A 54 0.66 45.92 6.34
C ALA A 54 1.70 45.39 7.34
N ARG A 55 2.77 44.72 6.90
CA ARG A 55 3.75 44.05 7.77
C ARG A 55 4.37 44.93 8.84
N ILE A 56 4.67 46.22 8.54
CA ILE A 56 5.26 47.17 9.49
C ILE A 56 4.24 47.63 10.54
N PRO A 57 3.07 48.20 10.16
CA PRO A 57 2.11 48.63 11.17
C PRO A 57 1.62 47.49 12.05
N LEU A 58 1.43 46.30 11.52
CA LEU A 58 1.06 45.14 12.31
C LEU A 58 2.16 44.71 13.31
N ALA A 59 3.45 44.77 12.91
CA ALA A 59 4.58 44.48 13.81
C ALA A 59 4.63 45.50 14.96
N LYS A 60 4.52 46.78 14.68
CA LYS A 60 4.45 47.85 15.70
C LYS A 60 3.31 47.61 16.70
N MET A 61 2.11 47.36 16.18
CA MET A 61 0.93 47.05 16.99
C MET A 61 1.14 45.82 17.88
N ALA A 62 1.73 44.76 17.36
CA ALA A 62 1.98 43.55 18.13
C ALA A 62 2.97 43.75 19.29
N VAL A 63 4.05 44.51 19.08
CA VAL A 63 5.01 44.84 20.16
C VAL A 63 4.40 45.78 21.17
N GLU A 64 3.67 46.80 20.75
CA GLU A 64 2.97 47.75 21.64
C GLU A 64 1.93 47.05 22.54
N GLU A 65 1.13 46.13 21.95
CA GLU A 65 0.07 45.41 22.67
C GLU A 65 0.64 44.36 23.62
N THR A 66 1.67 43.63 23.24
CA THR A 66 2.17 42.47 23.99
C THR A 66 3.35 42.81 24.92
N GLY A 67 4.11 43.89 24.62
CA GLY A 67 5.38 44.19 25.26
C GLY A 67 6.48 43.17 24.95
N MET A 68 6.37 42.40 23.89
CA MET A 68 7.24 41.26 23.56
C MET A 68 7.90 41.40 22.22
N GLY A 69 9.22 41.08 22.17
CA GLY A 69 9.97 40.93 20.92
C GLY A 69 10.47 42.25 20.35
N ILE A 70 10.78 42.23 19.05
CA ILE A 70 11.43 43.32 18.30
C ILE A 70 10.58 43.64 17.07
N VAL A 71 10.29 44.93 16.86
CA VAL A 71 9.45 45.37 15.70
C VAL A 71 10.02 44.88 14.39
N GLU A 72 11.33 45.07 14.16
CA GLU A 72 12.01 44.67 12.92
C GLU A 72 11.88 43.16 12.62
N ASP A 73 12.07 42.35 13.63
CA ASP A 73 11.95 40.89 13.50
C ASP A 73 10.50 40.47 13.26
N LYS A 74 9.52 41.12 13.90
CA LYS A 74 8.10 40.87 13.60
C LYS A 74 7.71 41.33 12.20
N VAL A 75 8.36 42.37 11.64
CA VAL A 75 8.19 42.74 10.23
C VAL A 75 8.67 41.59 9.33
N ILE A 76 9.83 40.96 9.63
CA ILE A 76 10.34 39.78 8.89
C ILE A 76 9.36 38.61 9.03
N LYS A 77 8.84 38.31 10.22
CA LYS A 77 7.85 37.26 10.45
C LYS A 77 6.54 37.51 9.66
N ASN A 78 6.04 38.74 9.62
CA ASN A 78 4.84 39.09 8.87
C ASN A 78 5.08 38.98 7.34
N ASN A 79 6.24 39.40 6.87
CA ASN A 79 6.66 39.22 5.48
C ASN A 79 6.73 37.70 5.13
N TYR A 80 7.37 36.94 5.99
CA TYR A 80 7.47 35.49 5.82
C TYR A 80 6.07 34.83 5.73
N ALA A 81 5.17 35.17 6.66
CA ALA A 81 3.82 34.62 6.69
C ALA A 81 2.98 35.01 5.47
N ALA A 82 3.29 36.13 4.82
CA ALA A 82 2.59 36.58 3.62
C ALA A 82 3.29 36.10 2.34
N GLU A 83 4.58 36.47 2.14
CA GLU A 83 5.28 36.32 0.85
C GLU A 83 5.83 34.91 0.64
N HIS A 84 6.51 34.32 1.63
CA HIS A 84 7.04 32.97 1.51
C HIS A 84 5.91 31.94 1.41
N ILE A 85 4.86 32.09 2.21
CA ILE A 85 3.65 31.24 2.13
C ILE A 85 2.99 31.36 0.76
N TYR A 86 2.83 32.58 0.26
CA TYR A 86 2.26 32.79 -1.08
C TYR A 86 3.14 32.14 -2.17
N ASN A 87 4.44 32.35 -2.13
CA ASN A 87 5.36 31.83 -3.15
C ASN A 87 5.39 30.30 -3.17
N LYS A 88 5.33 29.65 -2.02
CA LYS A 88 5.28 28.17 -1.93
C LYS A 88 3.99 27.62 -2.53
N TYR A 89 2.85 28.25 -2.27
CA TYR A 89 1.55 27.68 -2.57
C TYR A 89 0.82 28.29 -3.78
N LYS A 90 1.31 29.36 -4.39
CA LYS A 90 0.66 30.03 -5.53
C LYS A 90 0.35 29.10 -6.71
N ASN A 91 1.22 28.14 -6.99
CA ASN A 91 1.07 27.20 -8.10
C ASN A 91 0.57 25.81 -7.64
N VAL A 92 0.28 25.64 -6.35
CA VAL A 92 -0.25 24.38 -5.85
C VAL A 92 -1.73 24.26 -6.14
N GLN A 93 -2.11 23.19 -6.80
CA GLN A 93 -3.52 22.87 -7.02
C GLN A 93 -4.19 22.47 -5.70
N THR A 94 -5.36 23.06 -5.42
CA THR A 94 -6.15 22.78 -4.21
C THR A 94 -7.64 22.60 -4.51
N CYS A 95 -8.00 22.63 -5.78
CA CYS A 95 -9.40 22.52 -6.23
C CYS A 95 -9.53 21.49 -7.35
N GLY A 96 -10.61 20.74 -7.34
CA GLY A 96 -10.97 19.82 -8.41
C GLY A 96 -10.03 18.60 -8.53
N VAL A 97 -10.03 18.00 -9.70
CA VAL A 97 -9.21 16.81 -10.00
C VAL A 97 -7.74 17.19 -10.06
N PHE A 98 -6.92 16.57 -9.23
CA PHE A 98 -5.48 16.83 -9.18
C PHE A 98 -4.62 15.64 -9.63
N GLU A 99 -5.22 14.47 -9.68
CA GLU A 99 -4.56 13.25 -10.14
C GLU A 99 -5.57 12.37 -10.87
N GLU A 100 -5.23 11.92 -12.05
CA GLU A 100 -6.02 10.99 -12.84
C GLU A 100 -5.11 9.89 -13.39
N ASN A 101 -5.46 8.64 -13.11
CA ASN A 101 -4.80 7.48 -13.69
C ASN A 101 -5.81 6.72 -14.56
N LYS A 102 -5.82 7.03 -15.85
CA LYS A 102 -6.74 6.44 -16.82
C LYS A 102 -6.55 4.94 -16.99
N ALA A 103 -5.32 4.44 -16.85
CA ALA A 103 -5.03 3.02 -16.96
C ALA A 103 -5.71 2.20 -15.85
N TYR A 104 -5.69 2.72 -14.63
CA TYR A 104 -6.29 2.05 -13.47
C TYR A 104 -7.70 2.55 -13.13
N GLY A 105 -8.23 3.55 -13.88
CA GLY A 105 -9.57 4.10 -13.64
C GLY A 105 -9.69 4.78 -12.28
N THR A 106 -8.65 5.49 -11.84
CA THR A 106 -8.70 6.24 -10.59
C THR A 106 -8.58 7.72 -10.83
N MET A 107 -9.37 8.50 -10.08
CA MET A 107 -9.34 9.95 -10.11
C MET A 107 -9.39 10.47 -8.68
N ARG A 108 -8.50 11.43 -8.33
CA ARG A 108 -8.43 12.03 -7.00
C ARG A 108 -8.80 13.50 -7.06
N ILE A 109 -9.65 13.93 -6.14
CA ILE A 109 -10.27 15.26 -6.12
C ILE A 109 -10.00 15.91 -4.78
N TYR A 110 -9.56 17.19 -4.80
CA TYR A 110 -9.44 18.00 -3.61
C TYR A 110 -10.75 18.66 -3.22
N GLU A 111 -11.13 18.51 -1.96
CA GLU A 111 -12.26 19.17 -1.33
C GLU A 111 -11.83 19.94 -0.09
N PRO A 112 -12.45 21.07 0.27
CA PRO A 112 -12.20 21.73 1.54
C PRO A 112 -12.63 20.86 2.73
N ILE A 113 -12.03 21.10 3.89
CA ILE A 113 -12.47 20.45 5.14
C ILE A 113 -13.79 21.07 5.61
N GLY A 114 -13.87 22.40 5.61
CA GLY A 114 -15.05 23.12 6.09
C GLY A 114 -14.69 24.33 6.94
N LEU A 115 -15.15 24.38 8.19
CA LEU A 115 -14.84 25.40 9.16
C LEU A 115 -13.61 25.04 9.98
N ILE A 116 -12.62 25.93 10.03
CA ILE A 116 -11.39 25.78 10.79
C ILE A 116 -11.43 26.70 12.04
N ALA A 117 -11.23 26.11 13.22
CA ALA A 117 -10.94 26.88 14.43
C ALA A 117 -9.45 27.17 14.50
N ALA A 118 -9.05 28.43 14.59
CA ALA A 118 -7.66 28.85 14.67
C ALA A 118 -7.33 29.49 16.01
N VAL A 119 -6.58 28.77 16.86
CA VAL A 119 -6.07 29.33 18.12
C VAL A 119 -4.73 30.00 17.85
N ILE A 120 -4.60 31.29 18.23
CA ILE A 120 -3.44 32.15 17.94
C ILE A 120 -2.67 32.46 19.24
N PRO A 121 -1.34 32.28 19.25
CA PRO A 121 -0.52 32.55 20.43
C PRO A 121 -0.23 34.06 20.63
N THR A 122 0.16 34.44 21.84
CA THR A 122 0.59 35.83 22.12
C THR A 122 1.98 36.16 21.54
N THR A 123 2.85 35.19 21.34
CA THR A 123 4.22 35.35 20.86
C THR A 123 4.32 35.78 19.38
N ASN A 124 3.40 35.30 18.55
CA ASN A 124 3.41 35.54 17.10
C ASN A 124 2.00 35.87 16.59
N PRO A 125 1.32 36.88 17.12
CA PRO A 125 -0.12 37.06 16.91
C PRO A 125 -0.46 37.42 15.45
N THR A 126 0.27 38.33 14.86
CA THR A 126 -0.01 38.84 13.50
C THR A 126 0.43 37.84 12.42
N SER A 127 1.65 37.33 12.50
CA SER A 127 2.18 36.38 11.51
C SER A 127 1.42 35.06 11.50
N THR A 128 1.03 34.54 12.67
CA THR A 128 0.25 33.30 12.75
C THR A 128 -1.17 33.49 12.21
N ALA A 129 -1.79 34.65 12.47
CA ALA A 129 -3.11 34.96 11.90
C ALA A 129 -3.04 35.07 10.36
N ILE A 130 -2.04 35.78 9.82
CA ILE A 130 -1.82 35.89 8.38
C ILE A 130 -1.62 34.50 7.77
N PHE A 131 -0.73 33.69 8.33
CA PHE A 131 -0.43 32.36 7.84
C PHE A 131 -1.68 31.46 7.80
N LYS A 132 -2.41 31.36 8.91
CA LYS A 132 -3.57 30.47 9.02
C LYS A 132 -4.70 30.90 8.11
N THR A 133 -4.97 32.19 7.99
CA THR A 133 -6.00 32.70 7.09
C THR A 133 -5.64 32.48 5.62
N LEU A 134 -4.37 32.66 5.22
CA LEU A 134 -3.92 32.44 3.85
C LEU A 134 -4.05 30.96 3.44
N ILE A 135 -3.61 30.02 4.27
CA ILE A 135 -3.74 28.61 3.90
C ILE A 135 -5.20 28.12 3.89
N CYS A 136 -6.08 28.70 4.74
CA CYS A 136 -7.51 28.44 4.69
C CYS A 136 -8.15 28.98 3.40
N LEU A 137 -7.81 30.21 3.00
CA LEU A 137 -8.30 30.77 1.72
C LEU A 137 -7.82 29.96 0.53
N LYS A 138 -6.55 29.52 0.49
CA LYS A 138 -6.02 28.71 -0.60
C LYS A 138 -6.74 27.37 -0.73
N THR A 139 -7.30 26.86 0.36
CA THR A 139 -7.98 25.55 0.42
C THR A 139 -9.50 25.64 0.49
N ARG A 140 -10.07 26.82 0.26
CA ARG A 140 -11.52 27.09 0.29
C ARG A 140 -12.19 26.79 1.64
N ASN A 141 -11.44 26.85 2.74
CA ASN A 141 -11.98 26.68 4.08
C ASN A 141 -12.45 28.01 4.69
N GLY A 142 -13.48 27.96 5.48
CA GLY A 142 -13.84 29.03 6.40
C GLY A 142 -13.00 28.97 7.67
N ILE A 143 -12.73 30.10 8.30
CA ILE A 143 -11.91 30.15 9.51
C ILE A 143 -12.49 31.10 10.56
N ILE A 144 -12.50 30.67 11.82
CA ILE A 144 -12.76 31.53 12.97
C ILE A 144 -11.52 31.54 13.86
N ILE A 145 -11.01 32.74 14.12
CA ILE A 145 -9.83 32.99 14.91
C ILE A 145 -10.20 33.19 16.38
N SER A 146 -9.58 32.42 17.27
CA SER A 146 -9.56 32.68 18.69
C SER A 146 -8.23 33.32 19.08
N PRO A 147 -8.15 34.66 19.26
CA PRO A 147 -6.92 35.35 19.65
C PRO A 147 -6.60 35.14 21.11
N HIS A 148 -5.30 35.20 21.45
CA HIS A 148 -4.92 35.26 22.84
C HIS A 148 -5.38 36.60 23.47
N PRO A 149 -5.93 36.63 24.71
CA PRO A 149 -6.48 37.87 25.31
C PRO A 149 -5.49 39.04 25.32
N ARG A 150 -4.18 38.80 25.52
CA ARG A 150 -3.12 39.79 25.53
C ARG A 150 -2.62 40.23 24.15
N ALA A 151 -3.15 39.69 23.07
CA ALA A 151 -2.75 40.01 21.70
C ALA A 151 -3.98 40.09 20.75
N LYS A 152 -5.16 40.35 21.29
CA LYS A 152 -6.41 40.32 20.54
C LYS A 152 -6.49 41.40 19.47
N LYS A 153 -6.05 42.65 19.79
CA LYS A 153 -6.12 43.78 18.85
C LYS A 153 -5.26 43.53 17.61
N SER A 154 -4.01 43.17 17.81
CA SER A 154 -3.07 42.91 16.69
C SER A 154 -3.43 41.68 15.88
N THR A 155 -3.93 40.63 16.52
CA THR A 155 -4.42 39.42 15.85
C THR A 155 -5.64 39.72 14.97
N ILE A 156 -6.65 40.44 15.53
CA ILE A 156 -7.86 40.80 14.78
C ILE A 156 -7.51 41.77 13.63
N ALA A 157 -6.62 42.72 13.85
CA ALA A 157 -6.18 43.66 12.80
C ALA A 157 -5.55 42.91 11.62
N ALA A 158 -4.70 41.92 11.91
CA ALA A 158 -4.07 41.08 10.86
C ALA A 158 -5.12 40.26 10.09
N ALA A 159 -6.04 39.64 10.80
CA ALA A 159 -7.13 38.85 10.19
C ALA A 159 -8.05 39.73 9.32
N LYS A 160 -8.37 40.94 9.82
CA LYS A 160 -9.23 41.88 9.10
C LYS A 160 -8.61 42.36 7.79
N ILE A 161 -7.33 42.66 7.78
CA ILE A 161 -6.61 43.06 6.55
C ILE A 161 -6.68 41.96 5.51
N VAL A 162 -6.46 40.70 5.89
CA VAL A 162 -6.59 39.54 5.00
C VAL A 162 -8.03 39.39 4.53
N TYR A 163 -9.01 39.49 5.43
CA TYR A 163 -10.44 39.37 5.11
C TYR A 163 -10.90 40.45 4.12
N ASP A 164 -10.60 41.75 4.41
CA ASP A 164 -11.02 42.83 3.55
C ASP A 164 -10.48 42.69 2.14
N ALA A 165 -9.22 42.31 2.00
CA ALA A 165 -8.58 42.07 0.70
C ALA A 165 -9.15 40.83 -0.02
N ALA A 166 -9.42 39.75 0.71
CA ALA A 166 -10.04 38.56 0.15
C ALA A 166 -11.44 38.84 -0.41
N VAL A 167 -12.27 39.57 0.38
CA VAL A 167 -13.63 39.96 -0.05
C VAL A 167 -13.58 40.90 -1.25
N ALA A 168 -12.68 41.89 -1.23
CA ALA A 168 -12.49 42.77 -2.39
C ALA A 168 -12.05 42.03 -3.67
N ALA A 169 -11.36 40.91 -3.54
CA ALA A 169 -10.93 40.04 -4.64
C ALA A 169 -12.00 39.02 -5.07
N GLY A 170 -13.14 38.96 -4.35
CA GLY A 170 -14.28 38.13 -4.68
C GLY A 170 -14.59 37.00 -3.71
N ALA A 171 -13.92 36.91 -2.57
CA ALA A 171 -14.28 35.90 -1.57
C ALA A 171 -15.68 36.19 -0.96
N PRO A 172 -16.41 35.15 -0.57
CA PRO A 172 -17.69 35.34 0.12
C PRO A 172 -17.55 36.16 1.41
N LYS A 173 -18.47 37.10 1.62
CA LYS A 173 -18.53 37.83 2.88
C LYS A 173 -18.77 36.85 4.02
N GLY A 174 -18.06 37.06 5.15
CA GLY A 174 -18.14 36.18 6.32
C GLY A 174 -17.18 34.97 6.30
N ILE A 175 -16.35 34.79 5.26
CA ILE A 175 -15.45 33.62 5.16
C ILE A 175 -14.37 33.55 6.26
N ILE A 176 -13.98 34.67 6.83
CA ILE A 176 -13.06 34.78 7.96
C ILE A 176 -13.82 35.44 9.11
N GLY A 177 -13.86 34.83 10.27
CA GLY A 177 -14.40 35.33 11.50
C GLY A 177 -13.36 35.35 12.61
N TRP A 178 -13.69 36.02 13.73
CA TRP A 178 -12.88 36.06 14.94
C TRP A 178 -13.74 36.29 16.19
N ILE A 179 -13.18 35.95 17.36
CA ILE A 179 -13.76 36.24 18.65
C ILE A 179 -13.20 37.60 19.11
N ASP A 180 -14.05 38.59 19.34
CA ASP A 180 -13.65 39.95 19.70
C ASP A 180 -13.21 40.03 21.17
N VAL A 181 -13.88 39.28 22.04
CA VAL A 181 -13.55 39.19 23.48
C VAL A 181 -13.26 37.72 23.82
N PRO A 182 -12.00 37.26 23.62
CA PRO A 182 -11.66 35.86 23.81
C PRO A 182 -11.75 35.42 25.27
N SER A 183 -12.41 34.30 25.49
CA SER A 183 -12.46 33.59 26.76
C SER A 183 -12.08 32.11 26.54
N LEU A 184 -11.79 31.40 27.62
CA LEU A 184 -11.52 29.97 27.54
C LEU A 184 -12.76 29.20 27.09
N GLU A 185 -13.94 29.65 27.53
CA GLU A 185 -15.23 29.07 27.18
C GLU A 185 -15.52 29.16 25.68
N LEU A 186 -15.44 30.38 25.11
CA LEU A 186 -15.63 30.59 23.67
C LEU A 186 -14.57 29.86 22.82
N THR A 187 -13.33 29.78 23.31
CA THR A 187 -12.26 29.03 22.63
C THR A 187 -12.57 27.55 22.63
N ASN A 188 -13.03 26.98 23.73
CA ASN A 188 -13.44 25.59 23.82
C ASN A 188 -14.69 25.31 22.95
N MET A 189 -15.63 26.24 22.91
CA MET A 189 -16.82 26.14 22.07
C MET A 189 -16.44 26.06 20.59
N ILE A 190 -15.64 27.01 20.06
CA ILE A 190 -15.25 26.98 18.66
C ILE A 190 -14.42 25.76 18.30
N MET A 191 -13.60 25.22 19.24
CA MET A 191 -12.88 23.97 19.01
C MET A 191 -13.84 22.77 18.85
N ARG A 192 -14.95 22.72 19.60
CA ARG A 192 -15.96 21.65 19.45
C ARG A 192 -16.83 21.79 18.22
N GLU A 193 -17.15 23.01 17.82
CA GLU A 193 -18.11 23.31 16.74
C GLU A 193 -17.46 23.40 15.34
N SER A 194 -16.13 23.33 15.25
CA SER A 194 -15.41 23.35 13.96
C SER A 194 -15.21 21.95 13.39
N ASP A 195 -14.81 21.89 12.12
CA ASP A 195 -14.52 20.64 11.44
C ASP A 195 -13.05 20.21 11.62
N THR A 196 -12.16 21.17 11.90
CA THR A 196 -10.75 20.94 12.26
C THR A 196 -10.20 22.12 13.05
N ILE A 197 -9.25 21.85 13.92
CA ILE A 197 -8.58 22.84 14.75
C ILE A 197 -7.13 23.03 14.30
N LEU A 198 -6.72 24.31 14.11
CA LEU A 198 -5.33 24.72 13.99
C LEU A 198 -4.90 25.39 15.31
N ALA A 199 -4.33 24.62 16.23
CA ALA A 199 -3.93 25.12 17.54
C ALA A 199 -2.43 25.43 17.58
N THR A 200 -2.10 26.70 17.92
CA THR A 200 -0.72 27.10 18.25
C THR A 200 -0.76 27.78 19.62
N GLY A 201 -0.12 27.17 20.60
CA GLY A 201 -0.19 27.68 21.98
C GLY A 201 0.62 26.82 22.94
N GLY A 202 0.53 27.16 24.24
CA GLY A 202 1.19 26.34 25.26
C GLY A 202 0.60 24.92 25.40
N PRO A 203 1.29 24.02 26.13
CA PRO A 203 0.92 22.60 26.21
C PRO A 203 -0.54 22.35 26.66
N GLY A 204 -1.06 23.19 27.60
CA GLY A 204 -2.43 23.08 28.05
C GLY A 204 -3.47 23.34 26.96
N MET A 205 -3.24 24.33 26.10
CA MET A 205 -4.13 24.67 24.99
C MET A 205 -4.10 23.58 23.90
N VAL A 206 -2.92 23.05 23.59
CA VAL A 206 -2.75 21.96 22.64
C VAL A 206 -3.45 20.70 23.16
N LYS A 207 -3.31 20.39 24.44
CA LYS A 207 -4.04 19.27 25.06
C LYS A 207 -5.56 19.48 25.00
N ALA A 208 -6.04 20.69 25.26
CA ALA A 208 -7.48 21.03 25.13
C ALA A 208 -7.98 20.81 23.70
N ALA A 209 -7.20 21.23 22.69
CA ALA A 209 -7.54 21.01 21.28
C ALA A 209 -7.68 19.53 20.95
N TYR A 210 -6.71 18.69 21.32
CA TYR A 210 -6.77 17.23 21.09
C TYR A 210 -7.86 16.53 21.92
N SER A 211 -8.26 17.10 23.04
CA SER A 211 -9.31 16.55 23.91
C SER A 211 -10.73 17.05 23.57
N SER A 212 -10.88 17.92 22.57
CA SER A 212 -12.16 18.52 22.21
C SER A 212 -13.13 17.57 21.50
N GLY A 213 -12.62 16.44 20.95
CA GLY A 213 -13.37 15.53 20.09
C GLY A 213 -13.34 15.92 18.62
N THR A 214 -12.81 17.09 18.27
CA THR A 214 -12.63 17.57 16.89
C THR A 214 -11.21 17.26 16.40
N PRO A 215 -11.02 16.83 15.13
CA PRO A 215 -9.69 16.65 14.55
C PRO A 215 -8.83 17.91 14.73
N ALA A 216 -7.62 17.75 15.25
CA ALA A 216 -6.76 18.88 15.55
C ALA A 216 -5.36 18.73 14.95
N LEU A 217 -4.83 19.85 14.48
CA LEU A 217 -3.45 20.07 14.10
C LEU A 217 -2.83 21.01 15.14
N GLY A 218 -2.45 20.44 16.27
CA GLY A 218 -1.88 21.17 17.40
C GLY A 218 -0.36 21.09 17.39
N VAL A 219 0.29 22.14 17.89
CA VAL A 219 1.74 22.23 17.98
C VAL A 219 2.16 22.36 19.42
N GLY A 220 3.04 21.47 19.87
CA GLY A 220 3.62 21.47 21.18
C GLY A 220 4.69 22.55 21.39
N ALA A 221 5.16 22.68 22.64
CA ALA A 221 6.31 23.51 22.99
C ALA A 221 7.60 22.94 22.35
N GLY A 222 8.52 23.81 21.97
CA GLY A 222 9.82 23.44 21.47
C GLY A 222 10.89 23.51 22.58
N ASN A 223 11.87 22.61 22.53
CA ASN A 223 13.06 22.66 23.38
C ASN A 223 14.28 22.21 22.60
N ALA A 224 14.64 22.96 21.58
CA ALA A 224 15.70 22.60 20.66
C ALA A 224 17.10 22.67 21.34
N SER A 225 17.80 21.55 21.32
CA SER A 225 19.21 21.48 21.73
C SER A 225 20.11 21.51 20.49
N ALA A 226 21.15 22.36 20.53
CA ALA A 226 22.16 22.46 19.49
C ALA A 226 23.43 21.72 19.95
N ILE A 227 23.76 20.62 19.28
CA ILE A 227 24.99 19.88 19.50
C ILE A 227 26.09 20.51 18.64
N ILE A 228 27.23 20.88 19.24
CA ILE A 228 28.44 21.33 18.57
C ILE A 228 29.50 20.25 18.76
N ASP A 229 29.70 19.47 17.71
CA ASP A 229 30.70 18.40 17.67
C ASP A 229 32.14 18.97 17.59
N SER A 230 33.11 18.18 17.93
CA SER A 230 34.54 18.53 17.81
C SER A 230 35.02 18.90 16.40
N SER A 231 34.30 18.40 15.39
CA SER A 231 34.60 18.69 13.97
C SER A 231 33.87 19.91 13.41
N ALA A 232 33.01 20.57 14.21
CA ALA A 232 32.20 21.68 13.75
C ALA A 232 32.99 22.96 13.47
N ASP A 233 32.51 23.74 12.49
CA ASP A 233 32.92 25.15 12.34
C ASP A 233 32.33 25.98 13.49
N ILE A 234 33.11 26.20 14.54
CA ILE A 234 32.71 26.90 15.75
C ILE A 234 32.23 28.32 15.45
N VAL A 235 32.89 29.03 14.55
CA VAL A 235 32.55 30.43 14.19
C VAL A 235 31.17 30.51 13.58
N ASN A 236 30.91 29.63 12.62
CA ASN A 236 29.60 29.53 11.99
C ASN A 236 28.51 29.04 12.96
N ALA A 237 28.78 28.02 13.74
CA ALA A 237 27.84 27.47 14.74
C ALA A 237 27.40 28.53 15.75
N VAL A 238 28.34 29.17 16.43
CA VAL A 238 28.08 30.19 17.44
C VAL A 238 27.37 31.42 16.85
N ASN A 239 27.83 31.91 15.68
CA ASN A 239 27.15 33.02 15.02
C ASN A 239 25.70 32.72 14.67
N SER A 240 25.46 31.54 14.12
CA SER A 240 24.09 31.08 13.75
C SER A 240 23.19 30.89 14.96
N ILE A 241 23.68 30.32 16.04
CA ILE A 241 22.95 30.17 17.30
C ILE A 241 22.59 31.51 17.89
N ILE A 242 23.51 32.47 17.91
CA ILE A 242 23.24 33.85 18.39
C ILE A 242 22.17 34.49 17.50
N HIS A 243 22.32 34.42 16.19
CA HIS A 243 21.36 34.98 15.24
C HIS A 243 19.96 34.40 15.46
N SER A 244 19.86 33.07 15.60
CA SER A 244 18.60 32.37 15.92
C SER A 244 18.03 32.79 17.28
N LYS A 245 18.88 32.87 18.31
CA LYS A 245 18.46 33.17 19.68
C LYS A 245 18.01 34.61 19.93
N THR A 246 18.59 35.56 19.17
CA THR A 246 18.25 36.98 19.25
C THR A 246 17.08 37.34 18.34
N PHE A 247 16.73 36.50 17.37
CA PHE A 247 15.61 36.78 16.47
C PHE A 247 14.30 36.83 17.25
N ASP A 248 13.68 38.00 17.23
CA ASP A 248 12.47 38.36 18.00
C ASP A 248 12.59 37.97 19.49
N ASN A 249 13.79 38.17 20.06
CA ASN A 249 14.13 37.82 21.46
C ASN A 249 13.85 36.33 21.80
N GLY A 250 14.09 35.41 20.83
CA GLY A 250 13.97 33.97 21.03
C GLY A 250 12.55 33.41 21.05
N MET A 251 11.59 34.14 20.51
CA MET A 251 10.16 33.74 20.54
C MET A 251 9.70 32.81 19.41
N ILE A 252 10.58 32.18 18.65
CA ILE A 252 10.17 31.05 17.79
C ILE A 252 10.37 29.74 18.54
N CYS A 253 9.36 28.88 18.53
CA CYS A 253 9.39 27.60 19.24
C CYS A 253 10.51 26.65 18.78
N ALA A 254 11.05 26.85 17.57
CA ALA A 254 12.21 26.10 17.07
C ALA A 254 13.56 26.70 17.52
N THR A 255 13.57 27.84 18.22
CA THR A 255 14.81 28.50 18.68
C THR A 255 15.60 27.60 19.62
N GLU A 256 16.92 27.61 19.49
CA GLU A 256 17.82 26.88 20.38
C GLU A 256 17.60 27.30 21.84
N GLN A 257 17.40 26.31 22.69
CA GLN A 257 17.22 26.50 24.13
C GLN A 257 18.49 26.14 24.90
N THR A 258 19.27 25.21 24.35
CA THR A 258 20.51 24.72 24.93
C THR A 258 21.56 24.51 23.86
N VAL A 259 22.84 24.64 24.25
CA VAL A 259 24.00 24.27 23.47
C VAL A 259 24.73 23.15 24.20
N ILE A 260 25.05 22.08 23.49
CA ILE A 260 25.82 20.94 24.01
C ILE A 260 27.11 20.87 23.21
N ALA A 261 28.22 21.31 23.81
CA ALA A 261 29.51 21.36 23.13
C ALA A 261 30.42 20.21 23.59
N ASP A 262 31.09 19.58 22.64
CA ASP A 262 32.12 18.58 22.94
C ASP A 262 33.23 19.20 23.81
N LYS A 263 33.69 18.43 24.79
CA LYS A 263 34.70 18.90 25.77
C LYS A 263 35.97 19.46 25.14
N THR A 264 36.34 18.98 23.94
CA THR A 264 37.56 19.41 23.24
C THR A 264 37.44 20.81 22.66
N VAL A 265 36.24 21.22 22.28
CA VAL A 265 35.96 22.54 21.69
C VAL A 265 35.17 23.47 22.62
N TYR A 266 34.79 22.98 23.79
CA TYR A 266 33.93 23.71 24.73
C TYR A 266 34.43 25.11 25.07
N ASN A 267 35.74 25.23 25.39
CA ASN A 267 36.32 26.50 25.77
C ASN A 267 36.41 27.49 24.58
N ASP A 268 36.64 26.99 23.39
CA ASP A 268 36.69 27.82 22.21
C ASP A 268 35.30 28.28 21.76
N VAL A 269 34.26 27.42 21.93
CA VAL A 269 32.83 27.78 21.78
C VAL A 269 32.47 28.89 22.77
N LYS A 270 32.89 28.76 24.04
CA LYS A 270 32.63 29.74 25.10
C LYS A 270 33.29 31.08 24.77
N LYS A 271 34.58 31.08 24.36
CA LYS A 271 35.30 32.30 23.93
C LYS A 271 34.62 32.99 22.74
N GLU A 272 34.14 32.19 21.77
CA GLU A 272 33.49 32.74 20.58
C GLU A 272 32.13 33.37 20.92
N PHE A 273 31.35 32.80 21.85
CA PHE A 273 30.13 33.43 22.39
C PHE A 273 30.42 34.76 23.09
N ILE A 274 31.44 34.79 23.96
CA ILE A 274 31.86 36.02 24.65
C ILE A 274 32.29 37.09 23.67
N LYS A 275 33.15 36.75 22.72
CA LYS A 275 33.63 37.66 21.68
C LYS A 275 32.50 38.30 20.87
N ARG A 276 31.34 37.61 20.75
CA ARG A 276 30.16 38.06 20.00
C ARG A 276 29.11 38.76 20.85
N GLY A 277 29.44 39.12 22.13
CA GLY A 277 28.58 39.88 23.02
C GLY A 277 27.59 39.06 23.82
N CYS A 278 27.85 37.77 24.06
CA CYS A 278 27.12 36.96 24.99
C CYS A 278 27.71 37.08 26.42
N TYR A 279 26.89 37.07 27.45
CA TYR A 279 27.27 37.18 28.85
C TYR A 279 27.13 35.82 29.53
N PHE A 280 28.24 35.28 30.06
CA PHE A 280 28.24 34.09 30.85
C PHE A 280 27.99 34.43 32.32
N LEU A 281 26.92 33.85 32.87
CA LEU A 281 26.52 34.04 34.24
C LEU A 281 27.51 33.36 35.19
N ASN A 282 27.88 34.03 36.28
CA ASN A 282 28.56 33.40 37.39
C ASN A 282 27.53 32.61 38.23
N ASP A 283 27.98 31.82 39.22
CA ASP A 283 27.12 30.93 40.01
C ASP A 283 25.97 31.64 40.71
N GLU A 284 26.22 32.84 41.27
CA GLU A 284 25.21 33.65 41.98
C GLU A 284 24.18 34.20 40.98
N GLU A 285 24.62 34.69 39.85
CA GLU A 285 23.76 35.23 38.77
C GLU A 285 22.92 34.10 38.15
N ALA A 286 23.55 32.93 37.94
CA ALA A 286 22.87 31.73 37.42
C ALA A 286 21.71 31.28 38.35
N ASP A 287 21.94 31.30 39.66
CA ASP A 287 20.89 30.94 40.63
C ASP A 287 19.76 31.99 40.68
N LYS A 288 20.08 33.24 40.51
CA LYS A 288 19.07 34.34 40.40
C LYS A 288 18.25 34.13 39.10
N ILE A 289 18.88 33.80 38.02
CA ILE A 289 18.21 33.53 36.73
C ILE A 289 17.32 32.30 36.84
N ARG A 290 17.79 31.15 37.42
CA ARG A 290 16.98 29.95 37.63
C ARG A 290 15.66 30.27 38.37
N LYS A 291 15.73 31.06 39.45
CA LYS A 291 14.57 31.50 40.26
C LYS A 291 13.65 32.43 39.47
N THR A 292 14.20 33.22 38.54
CA THR A 292 13.44 34.15 37.70
C THR A 292 12.76 33.45 36.55
N MET A 293 13.38 32.40 36.03
CA MET A 293 12.85 31.63 34.89
C MET A 293 11.67 30.77 35.25
N LEU A 294 11.76 30.00 36.33
CA LEU A 294 10.72 29.08 36.75
C LEU A 294 10.03 29.59 38.01
N ILE A 295 8.72 29.82 37.93
CA ILE A 295 7.88 30.18 39.08
C ILE A 295 6.88 29.03 39.28
N ASN A 296 6.96 28.36 40.44
CA ASN A 296 6.13 27.18 40.75
C ASN A 296 6.24 26.09 39.66
N GLY A 297 7.43 25.87 39.14
CA GLY A 297 7.69 24.86 38.07
C GLY A 297 7.22 25.25 36.67
N ALA A 298 6.66 26.43 36.46
CA ALA A 298 6.22 26.92 35.16
C ALA A 298 7.07 28.10 34.68
N LEU A 299 7.21 28.22 33.34
CA LEU A 299 7.94 29.37 32.76
C LEU A 299 7.29 30.70 33.15
N ASN A 300 8.11 31.61 33.64
CA ASN A 300 7.69 32.96 33.96
C ASN A 300 7.29 33.77 32.70
N ALA A 301 5.99 33.98 32.53
CA ALA A 301 5.48 34.70 31.38
C ALA A 301 5.99 36.14 31.21
N LYS A 302 6.60 36.74 32.24
CA LYS A 302 7.13 38.11 32.22
C LYS A 302 8.48 38.22 31.50
N ILE A 303 9.26 37.12 31.43
CA ILE A 303 10.54 37.12 30.73
C ILE A 303 10.43 36.78 29.25
N VAL A 304 9.30 36.27 28.82
CA VAL A 304 9.08 35.82 27.41
C VAL A 304 9.25 37.02 26.46
N GLY A 305 10.12 36.89 25.48
CA GLY A 305 10.39 37.91 24.46
C GLY A 305 11.12 39.15 25.01
N GLN A 306 11.75 39.07 26.19
CA GLN A 306 12.48 40.20 26.80
C GLN A 306 13.96 40.20 26.42
N ARG A 307 14.56 41.40 26.47
CA ARG A 307 15.99 41.61 26.25
C ARG A 307 16.80 41.06 27.43
N PRO A 308 18.10 40.73 27.27
CA PRO A 308 18.97 40.23 28.32
C PRO A 308 19.06 41.18 29.51
N VAL A 309 19.23 42.47 29.22
CA VAL A 309 19.31 43.54 30.27
C VAL A 309 18.05 43.62 31.11
N THR A 310 16.89 43.51 30.49
CA THR A 310 15.62 43.50 31.19
C THR A 310 15.50 42.29 32.12
N ILE A 311 15.91 41.10 31.65
CA ILE A 311 15.85 39.87 32.41
C ILE A 311 16.85 39.91 33.59
N ALA A 312 18.08 40.36 33.38
CA ALA A 312 19.11 40.52 34.40
C ALA A 312 18.63 41.47 35.53
N LYS A 313 18.03 42.61 35.14
CA LYS A 313 17.45 43.55 36.08
C LYS A 313 16.30 42.98 36.90
N MET A 314 15.43 42.17 36.27
CA MET A 314 14.35 41.44 36.97
C MET A 314 14.90 40.40 37.94
N ALA A 315 16.07 39.80 37.62
CA ALA A 315 16.76 38.85 38.49
C ALA A 315 17.62 39.53 39.59
N GLY A 316 17.77 40.88 39.56
CA GLY A 316 18.46 41.64 40.58
C GLY A 316 19.96 41.74 40.35
N PHE A 317 20.40 41.83 39.12
CA PHE A 317 21.79 42.19 38.75
C PHE A 317 21.82 42.94 37.40
N GLU A 318 22.99 43.47 37.04
CA GLU A 318 23.21 44.27 35.82
C GLU A 318 24.17 43.57 34.87
N VAL A 319 23.93 43.77 33.57
CA VAL A 319 24.84 43.32 32.49
C VAL A 319 25.03 44.48 31.53
N PRO A 320 26.11 44.46 30.66
CA PRO A 320 26.31 45.48 29.64
C PRO A 320 25.08 45.64 28.76
N GLU A 321 24.77 46.89 28.35
CA GLU A 321 23.56 47.21 27.59
C GLU A 321 23.49 46.53 26.23
N ASP A 322 24.66 46.21 25.62
CA ASP A 322 24.84 45.54 24.35
C ASP A 322 24.86 44.02 24.47
N THR A 323 24.61 43.46 25.63
CA THR A 323 24.51 42.01 25.83
C THR A 323 23.42 41.39 24.96
N LYS A 324 23.81 40.38 24.17
CA LYS A 324 22.91 39.72 23.20
C LYS A 324 22.14 38.53 23.81
N VAL A 325 22.84 37.68 24.59
CA VAL A 325 22.30 36.47 25.17
C VAL A 325 22.93 36.25 26.56
N LEU A 326 22.10 35.86 27.56
CA LEU A 326 22.59 35.39 28.85
C LEU A 326 22.81 33.88 28.78
N ILE A 327 24.01 33.40 29.11
CA ILE A 327 24.35 31.99 29.03
C ILE A 327 24.63 31.44 30.45
N GLY A 328 23.83 30.43 30.84
CA GLY A 328 24.03 29.70 32.10
C GLY A 328 24.64 28.33 31.82
N GLU A 329 25.75 28.02 32.45
CA GLU A 329 26.35 26.69 32.40
C GLU A 329 25.54 25.71 33.27
N ALA A 330 25.24 24.52 32.76
CA ALA A 330 24.46 23.51 33.44
C ALA A 330 25.07 22.12 33.26
N THR A 331 24.84 21.27 34.26
CA THR A 331 25.33 19.87 34.23
C THR A 331 24.20 18.85 34.40
N SER A 332 23.08 19.29 34.96
CA SER A 332 21.89 18.44 35.17
C SER A 332 20.89 18.58 34.04
N THR A 333 20.31 17.47 33.62
CA THR A 333 19.18 17.40 32.66
C THR A 333 17.84 17.14 33.39
N ALA A 334 17.82 17.17 34.73
CA ALA A 334 16.63 16.94 35.53
C ALA A 334 15.59 18.05 35.34
N PRO A 335 14.30 17.80 35.57
CA PRO A 335 13.23 18.80 35.40
C PRO A 335 13.39 20.06 36.29
N GLU A 336 14.18 19.98 37.35
CA GLU A 336 14.43 21.10 38.25
C GLU A 336 15.49 22.08 37.69
N GLU A 337 16.29 21.67 36.72
CA GLU A 337 17.28 22.56 36.10
C GLU A 337 16.63 23.49 35.09
N ALA A 338 16.45 24.73 35.47
CA ALA A 338 15.76 25.74 34.66
C ALA A 338 16.40 25.96 33.29
N PHE A 339 17.74 25.88 33.17
CA PHE A 339 18.42 26.04 31.90
C PHE A 339 18.15 24.91 30.89
N GLY A 340 17.58 23.78 31.31
CA GLY A 340 17.17 22.68 30.44
C GLY A 340 15.81 22.88 29.74
N HIS A 341 14.97 23.84 30.20
CA HIS A 341 13.61 24.04 29.70
C HIS A 341 13.53 24.97 28.47
N GLU A 342 12.34 24.98 27.81
CA GLU A 342 12.00 26.04 26.86
C GLU A 342 11.90 27.38 27.59
N LYS A 343 12.47 28.44 27.03
CA LYS A 343 12.59 29.73 27.63
C LYS A 343 11.86 30.85 26.88
N LEU A 344 11.76 30.74 25.56
CA LEU A 344 11.18 31.73 24.64
C LEU A 344 11.71 33.17 24.91
N THR A 345 13.00 33.27 25.19
CA THR A 345 13.68 34.53 25.54
C THR A 345 15.18 34.41 25.23
N THR A 346 15.94 35.47 25.49
CA THR A 346 17.37 35.59 25.21
C THR A 346 18.26 34.93 26.28
N ILE A 347 17.83 33.82 26.86
CA ILE A 347 18.61 32.99 27.79
C ILE A 347 18.92 31.66 27.09
N LEU A 348 20.16 31.18 27.21
CA LEU A 348 20.66 29.92 26.65
C LEU A 348 21.30 29.08 27.75
N GLY A 349 21.00 27.81 27.82
CA GLY A 349 21.72 26.84 28.62
C GLY A 349 22.93 26.30 27.89
N MET A 350 24.08 26.06 28.55
CA MET A 350 25.25 25.46 27.95
C MET A 350 25.71 24.24 28.73
N TYR A 351 25.84 23.10 28.01
CA TYR A 351 26.25 21.80 28.55
C TYR A 351 27.56 21.39 27.91
N LYS A 352 28.39 20.65 28.67
CA LYS A 352 29.65 20.07 28.23
C LYS A 352 29.51 18.58 28.08
N SER A 353 29.70 18.05 26.88
CA SER A 353 29.70 16.61 26.64
C SER A 353 31.11 16.02 26.60
N LYS A 354 31.22 14.74 26.96
CA LYS A 354 32.48 13.99 26.93
C LYS A 354 32.91 13.61 25.54
N ASN A 355 31.97 13.33 24.70
CA ASN A 355 32.09 12.97 23.28
C ASN A 355 30.73 13.10 22.58
N PHE A 356 30.65 12.74 21.32
CA PHE A 356 29.41 12.85 20.53
C PHE A 356 28.25 12.01 21.08
N ASP A 357 28.50 10.80 21.60
CA ASP A 357 27.47 9.92 22.18
C ASP A 357 26.89 10.52 23.45
N ASP A 358 27.73 11.04 24.32
CA ASP A 358 27.29 11.73 25.54
C ASP A 358 26.51 13.02 25.19
N ALA A 359 26.85 13.71 24.07
CA ALA A 359 26.06 14.85 23.58
C ALA A 359 24.66 14.43 23.14
N LEU A 360 24.53 13.27 22.49
CA LEU A 360 23.22 12.69 22.13
C LEU A 360 22.43 12.30 23.39
N ASP A 361 23.08 11.70 24.39
CA ASP A 361 22.47 11.33 25.68
C ASP A 361 21.90 12.56 26.40
N ILE A 362 22.67 13.63 26.47
CA ILE A 362 22.25 14.90 27.08
C ILE A 362 21.08 15.51 26.28
N ALA A 363 21.16 15.55 24.94
CA ALA A 363 20.10 16.12 24.11
C ALA A 363 18.79 15.33 24.23
N GLU A 364 18.86 14.00 24.22
CA GLU A 364 17.69 13.13 24.42
C GLU A 364 17.09 13.29 25.81
N ALA A 365 17.92 13.34 26.85
CA ALA A 365 17.45 13.55 28.23
C ALA A 365 16.74 14.90 28.38
N LEU A 366 17.26 15.98 27.78
CA LEU A 366 16.61 17.29 27.79
C LEU A 366 15.23 17.27 27.12
N LEU A 367 15.10 16.57 25.97
CA LEU A 367 13.82 16.43 25.28
C LEU A 367 12.80 15.62 26.11
N VAL A 368 13.24 14.57 26.78
CA VAL A 368 12.36 13.69 27.58
C VAL A 368 11.96 14.36 28.90
N ASN A 369 12.92 14.94 29.61
CA ASN A 369 12.69 15.46 30.96
C ASN A 369 12.05 16.86 30.96
N ASN A 370 12.38 17.69 29.95
CA ASN A 370 12.04 19.11 29.96
C ASN A 370 11.13 19.54 28.80
N GLY A 371 10.59 18.55 28.07
CA GLY A 371 9.69 18.77 26.93
C GLY A 371 10.41 18.99 25.61
N GLY A 372 9.64 19.13 24.53
CA GLY A 372 10.16 19.34 23.18
C GLY A 372 10.25 18.09 22.31
N LEU A 373 9.80 16.91 22.82
CA LEU A 373 9.68 15.70 22.01
C LEU A 373 8.91 15.99 20.71
N GLY A 374 9.43 15.46 19.62
CA GLY A 374 8.87 15.63 18.27
C GLY A 374 9.14 17.00 17.65
N HIS A 375 9.64 18.01 18.36
CA HIS A 375 9.76 19.36 17.80
C HIS A 375 11.00 19.55 16.92
N THR A 376 12.15 19.90 17.46
CA THR A 376 13.34 20.26 16.68
C THR A 376 14.63 19.89 17.43
N SER A 377 15.64 19.43 16.73
CA SER A 377 17.00 19.23 17.20
C SER A 377 18.00 19.80 16.21
N VAL A 378 19.16 20.24 16.69
CA VAL A 378 20.16 20.96 15.87
C VAL A 378 21.53 20.30 16.00
N LEU A 379 22.24 20.21 14.85
CA LEU A 379 23.58 19.61 14.81
C LEU A 379 24.55 20.50 14.03
N TRP A 380 25.72 20.72 14.63
CA TRP A 380 26.89 21.32 14.01
C TRP A 380 28.02 20.29 14.01
N VAL A 381 28.46 19.84 12.82
CA VAL A 381 29.40 18.73 12.61
C VAL A 381 30.05 18.94 11.23
N ASP A 382 31.21 18.37 10.97
CA ASP A 382 31.66 18.22 9.58
C ASP A 382 30.78 17.15 8.89
N ASN A 383 29.74 17.61 8.21
CA ASN A 383 28.73 16.70 7.60
C ASN A 383 29.24 15.96 6.36
N ILE A 384 30.43 16.27 5.88
CA ILE A 384 31.06 15.58 4.76
C ILE A 384 31.90 14.42 5.29
N ASN A 385 32.84 14.74 6.19
CA ASN A 385 33.79 13.73 6.70
C ASN A 385 33.22 12.89 7.87
N GLU A 386 32.26 13.40 8.62
CA GLU A 386 31.63 12.79 9.77
C GLU A 386 30.17 12.37 9.51
N ARG A 387 29.91 11.86 8.33
CA ARG A 387 28.55 11.47 7.90
C ARG A 387 27.90 10.45 8.83
N GLU A 388 28.67 9.57 9.45
CA GLU A 388 28.17 8.61 10.44
C GLU A 388 27.57 9.28 11.67
N LYS A 389 28.19 10.36 12.17
CA LYS A 389 27.63 11.13 13.29
C LYS A 389 26.30 11.77 12.91
N LEU A 390 26.18 12.32 11.71
CA LEU A 390 24.90 12.85 11.21
C LEU A 390 23.83 11.75 11.15
N ASN A 391 24.14 10.58 10.61
CA ASN A 391 23.22 9.46 10.52
C ASN A 391 22.80 8.96 11.93
N LYS A 392 23.74 8.90 12.85
CA LYS A 392 23.49 8.52 14.25
C LYS A 392 22.59 9.52 14.97
N PHE A 393 22.84 10.83 14.78
CA PHE A 393 21.96 11.90 15.26
C PHE A 393 20.55 11.75 14.69
N ALA A 394 20.43 11.56 13.39
CA ALA A 394 19.15 11.43 12.71
C ALA A 394 18.35 10.18 13.19
N ALA A 395 19.02 9.07 13.42
CA ALA A 395 18.41 7.85 13.91
C ALA A 395 17.95 7.95 15.37
N ARG A 396 18.66 8.72 16.20
CA ARG A 396 18.45 8.75 17.66
C ARG A 396 17.49 9.84 18.11
N MET A 397 17.53 11.02 17.50
CA MET A 397 16.73 12.16 17.96
C MET A 397 15.26 11.99 17.62
N LYS A 398 14.40 11.95 18.65
CA LYS A 398 12.95 11.85 18.54
C LYS A 398 12.32 13.21 18.29
N THR A 399 12.71 13.85 17.18
CA THR A 399 12.19 15.14 16.71
C THR A 399 11.92 15.11 15.21
N CYS A 400 10.89 15.82 14.77
CA CYS A 400 10.44 15.81 13.36
C CYS A 400 11.30 16.73 12.46
N ARG A 401 12.02 17.67 13.07
CA ARG A 401 12.94 18.59 12.37
C ARG A 401 14.34 18.42 12.92
N LEU A 402 15.21 17.95 12.04
CA LEU A 402 16.64 17.82 12.32
C LEU A 402 17.35 18.88 11.49
N ILE A 403 17.83 19.92 12.14
CA ILE A 403 18.43 21.10 11.51
C ILE A 403 19.96 20.97 11.58
N VAL A 404 20.60 21.02 10.43
CA VAL A 404 22.07 20.90 10.33
C VAL A 404 22.62 22.17 9.72
N HIS A 405 23.63 22.77 10.35
CA HIS A 405 24.35 23.99 9.90
C HIS A 405 23.45 25.21 9.63
N THR A 406 22.32 25.32 10.33
CA THR A 406 21.33 26.34 10.03
C THR A 406 20.79 26.92 11.34
N PRO A 407 20.61 28.25 11.45
CA PRO A 407 19.91 28.86 12.59
C PRO A 407 18.54 28.27 12.77
N SER A 408 18.27 27.65 13.93
CA SER A 408 17.08 26.79 14.09
C SER A 408 15.76 27.55 14.04
N SER A 409 15.70 28.76 14.59
CA SER A 409 14.48 29.57 14.54
C SER A 409 14.01 29.88 13.12
N LEU A 410 14.92 30.22 12.25
CA LEU A 410 14.65 30.57 10.86
C LEU A 410 14.63 29.34 9.94
N GLY A 411 15.49 28.35 10.19
CA GLY A 411 15.52 27.10 9.44
C GLY A 411 14.32 26.19 9.74
N GLY A 412 13.86 26.13 10.99
CA GLY A 412 12.75 25.27 11.42
C GLY A 412 11.40 25.68 10.85
N ILE A 413 11.18 26.96 10.58
CA ILE A 413 9.94 27.42 9.93
C ILE A 413 9.92 27.09 8.42
N GLY A 414 11.07 26.74 7.81
CA GLY A 414 11.20 26.29 6.43
C GLY A 414 11.44 27.41 5.41
N ASP A 415 11.83 27.01 4.19
CA ASP A 415 12.02 27.86 2.99
C ASP A 415 13.19 28.85 3.01
N LEU A 416 13.58 29.41 4.15
CA LEU A 416 14.62 30.43 4.21
C LEU A 416 16.03 29.93 3.81
N TYR A 417 16.37 28.70 4.19
CA TYR A 417 17.68 28.06 3.91
C TYR A 417 17.54 26.80 3.03
N ASN A 418 16.32 26.31 2.85
CA ASN A 418 16.03 25.15 2.02
C ASN A 418 14.63 25.31 1.41
N PHE A 419 14.56 25.59 0.13
CA PHE A 419 13.31 25.85 -0.60
C PHE A 419 12.37 24.64 -0.70
N ASP A 420 12.87 23.44 -0.45
CA ASP A 420 12.04 22.23 -0.44
C ASP A 420 11.37 21.99 0.92
N PHE A 421 11.91 22.54 1.97
CA PHE A 421 11.31 22.48 3.30
C PHE A 421 10.12 23.44 3.40
N ALA A 422 8.91 22.89 3.59
CA ALA A 422 7.69 23.66 3.53
C ALA A 422 7.63 24.78 4.58
N PRO A 423 7.34 26.04 4.19
CA PRO A 423 7.22 27.15 5.12
C PRO A 423 5.95 27.00 5.95
N SER A 424 6.06 27.24 7.27
CA SER A 424 4.94 27.15 8.20
C SER A 424 5.19 27.92 9.50
N LEU A 425 4.11 28.37 10.12
CA LEU A 425 4.09 28.85 11.50
C LEU A 425 3.32 27.92 12.43
N THR A 426 3.12 26.67 11.98
CA THR A 426 2.52 25.59 12.77
C THR A 426 3.36 24.34 12.55
N LEU A 427 4.26 24.06 13.51
CA LEU A 427 5.34 23.09 13.38
C LEU A 427 4.96 21.75 14.04
N GLY A 428 4.33 20.84 13.33
CA GLY A 428 3.88 19.55 13.86
C GLY A 428 5.01 18.74 14.52
N CYS A 429 4.69 18.07 15.62
CA CYS A 429 5.66 17.33 16.44
C CYS A 429 5.47 15.79 16.36
N GLY A 430 4.56 15.32 15.53
CA GLY A 430 4.26 13.91 15.37
C GLY A 430 3.81 13.21 16.64
N SER A 431 3.77 11.89 16.62
CA SER A 431 3.35 11.07 17.76
C SER A 431 4.26 11.26 18.98
N TRP A 432 5.55 11.55 18.80
CA TRP A 432 6.47 11.83 19.89
C TRP A 432 6.05 13.06 20.72
N GLY A 433 5.52 14.08 20.06
CA GLY A 433 4.99 15.28 20.70
C GLY A 433 3.48 15.24 20.97
N GLY A 434 2.83 14.07 20.83
CA GLY A 434 1.39 13.91 20.98
C GLY A 434 0.58 14.66 19.92
N ASN A 435 1.15 14.84 18.71
CA ASN A 435 0.52 15.56 17.61
C ASN A 435 0.10 14.61 16.46
N SER A 436 -0.92 14.99 15.71
CA SER A 436 -1.40 14.25 14.53
C SER A 436 -0.58 14.47 13.26
N VAL A 437 0.34 15.43 13.26
CA VAL A 437 1.18 15.80 12.11
C VAL A 437 2.65 15.86 12.53
N SER A 438 3.53 15.23 11.76
CA SER A 438 4.98 15.16 11.98
C SER A 438 5.80 16.12 11.10
N GLU A 439 5.15 17.05 10.40
CA GLU A 439 5.78 17.99 9.50
C GLU A 439 5.23 19.41 9.65
N ASN A 440 5.82 20.35 8.93
CA ASN A 440 5.33 21.70 8.86
C ASN A 440 3.92 21.74 8.24
N VAL A 441 2.93 22.24 8.98
CA VAL A 441 1.53 22.31 8.51
C VAL A 441 1.42 23.28 7.34
N GLY A 442 0.75 22.84 6.27
CA GLY A 442 0.50 23.62 5.06
C GLY A 442 -0.83 23.23 4.40
N VAL A 443 -1.05 23.69 3.18
CA VAL A 443 -2.32 23.54 2.46
C VAL A 443 -2.80 22.09 2.35
N LYS A 444 -1.90 21.12 2.17
CA LYS A 444 -2.26 19.69 2.06
C LYS A 444 -2.98 19.13 3.28
N HIS A 445 -2.76 19.73 4.46
CA HIS A 445 -3.37 19.29 5.71
C HIS A 445 -4.79 19.87 5.91
N LEU A 446 -5.20 20.78 5.05
CA LEU A 446 -6.51 21.43 5.07
C LEU A 446 -7.40 21.04 3.88
N LEU A 447 -7.14 19.85 3.32
CA LEU A 447 -7.88 19.29 2.19
C LEU A 447 -8.34 17.87 2.51
N ASN A 448 -9.59 17.59 2.17
CA ASN A 448 -10.08 16.22 2.02
C ASN A 448 -9.77 15.73 0.60
N ILE A 449 -9.48 14.44 0.49
CA ILE A 449 -9.23 13.78 -0.78
C ILE A 449 -10.36 12.79 -1.04
N LYS A 450 -11.14 13.03 -2.11
CA LYS A 450 -12.07 12.04 -2.65
C LYS A 450 -11.37 11.21 -3.70
N THR A 451 -11.58 9.91 -3.68
CA THR A 451 -11.08 9.00 -4.70
C THR A 451 -12.28 8.39 -5.44
N VAL A 452 -12.36 8.63 -6.74
CA VAL A 452 -13.26 7.93 -7.63
C VAL A 452 -12.53 6.72 -8.19
N VAL A 453 -13.20 5.57 -8.19
CA VAL A 453 -12.65 4.33 -8.72
C VAL A 453 -13.65 3.76 -9.73
N GLU A 454 -13.18 3.57 -10.96
CA GLU A 454 -13.95 2.93 -12.03
C GLU A 454 -13.45 1.51 -12.25
N ARG A 455 -14.38 0.59 -12.50
CA ARG A 455 -14.04 -0.77 -12.90
C ARG A 455 -13.30 -0.75 -14.24
N ARG A 456 -12.23 -1.57 -14.36
CA ARG A 456 -11.43 -1.73 -15.57
C ARG A 456 -11.33 -3.20 -15.95
N GLU A 457 -11.35 -3.47 -17.26
CA GLU A 457 -11.21 -4.80 -17.83
C GLU A 457 -9.91 -4.95 -18.67
N ASN A 458 -9.02 -3.96 -18.61
CA ASN A 458 -7.82 -3.84 -19.43
C ASN A 458 -6.59 -4.59 -18.84
N MET A 459 -6.80 -5.53 -17.93
CA MET A 459 -5.73 -6.29 -17.25
C MET A 459 -5.76 -7.79 -17.59
N LEU A 460 -6.39 -8.16 -18.68
CA LEU A 460 -6.49 -9.53 -19.15
C LEU A 460 -5.31 -9.86 -20.08
N TRP A 461 -4.89 -11.11 -20.04
CA TRP A 461 -3.88 -11.65 -20.96
C TRP A 461 -4.18 -13.11 -21.29
N PHE A 462 -3.57 -13.60 -22.36
CA PHE A 462 -3.60 -15.01 -22.76
C PHE A 462 -2.18 -15.54 -22.86
N ARG A 463 -1.89 -16.70 -22.27
CA ARG A 463 -0.60 -17.38 -22.34
C ARG A 463 -0.77 -18.82 -22.80
N ALA A 464 0.17 -19.27 -23.62
CA ALA A 464 0.32 -20.63 -24.11
C ALA A 464 1.81 -20.94 -24.22
N PRO A 465 2.21 -22.20 -24.39
CA PRO A 465 3.58 -22.57 -24.77
C PRO A 465 4.07 -21.78 -25.98
N GLU A 466 5.37 -21.58 -26.07
CA GLU A 466 5.99 -20.91 -27.23
C GLU A 466 5.67 -21.66 -28.53
N LYS A 467 5.62 -23.01 -28.45
CA LYS A 467 5.27 -23.87 -29.58
C LYS A 467 4.44 -25.07 -29.13
N VAL A 468 3.48 -25.45 -29.96
CA VAL A 468 2.71 -26.69 -29.80
C VAL A 468 2.80 -27.48 -31.11
N TYR A 469 3.55 -28.56 -31.10
CA TYR A 469 3.55 -29.52 -32.18
C TYR A 469 2.40 -30.50 -32.01
N PHE A 470 1.69 -30.83 -33.09
CA PHE A 470 0.52 -31.69 -33.02
C PHE A 470 0.38 -32.51 -34.32
N LYS A 471 -0.30 -33.61 -34.25
CA LYS A 471 -0.49 -34.61 -35.28
C LYS A 471 0.43 -35.83 -35.12
N LYS A 472 -0.05 -36.92 -35.65
CA LYS A 472 0.72 -38.19 -35.70
C LYS A 472 2.09 -38.02 -36.36
N GLY A 473 3.14 -38.46 -35.68
CA GLY A 473 4.52 -38.43 -36.20
C GLY A 473 5.21 -37.07 -36.08
N CYS A 474 4.70 -36.13 -35.27
CA CYS A 474 5.34 -34.83 -35.10
C CYS A 474 6.52 -34.85 -34.11
N LEU A 475 6.67 -35.90 -33.30
CA LEU A 475 7.72 -36.01 -32.29
C LEU A 475 9.14 -35.84 -32.85
N PRO A 476 9.60 -36.61 -33.87
CA PRO A 476 10.95 -36.43 -34.37
C PRO A 476 11.19 -35.04 -34.98
N VAL A 477 10.16 -34.45 -35.60
CA VAL A 477 10.25 -33.12 -36.21
C VAL A 477 10.43 -32.05 -35.14
N ALA A 478 9.69 -32.13 -34.03
CA ALA A 478 9.81 -31.21 -32.93
C ALA A 478 11.16 -31.32 -32.20
N LEU A 479 11.66 -32.56 -32.02
CA LEU A 479 12.95 -32.80 -31.37
C LEU A 479 14.14 -32.30 -32.17
N ASP A 480 14.05 -32.29 -33.53
CA ASP A 480 15.11 -31.77 -34.41
C ASP A 480 15.46 -30.29 -34.07
N GLU A 481 14.51 -29.52 -33.59
CA GLU A 481 14.79 -28.14 -33.19
C GLU A 481 15.80 -28.03 -32.06
N LEU A 482 15.85 -28.98 -31.14
CA LEU A 482 16.78 -28.97 -30.03
C LEU A 482 18.23 -28.80 -30.51
N LYS A 483 18.60 -29.46 -31.60
CA LYS A 483 19.94 -29.37 -32.20
C LYS A 483 20.03 -28.25 -33.22
N THR A 484 19.10 -28.21 -34.18
CA THR A 484 19.21 -27.38 -35.37
C THR A 484 18.94 -25.90 -35.11
N VAL A 485 18.08 -25.59 -34.16
CA VAL A 485 17.66 -24.22 -33.81
C VAL A 485 18.24 -23.77 -32.49
N MET A 486 18.18 -24.64 -31.45
CA MET A 486 18.49 -24.25 -30.08
C MET A 486 19.91 -24.61 -29.63
N GLY A 487 20.61 -25.52 -30.36
CA GLY A 487 21.97 -25.94 -30.02
C GLY A 487 22.11 -26.69 -28.70
N LYS A 488 21.03 -27.38 -28.27
CA LYS A 488 20.99 -28.13 -27.01
C LYS A 488 21.91 -29.34 -27.04
N LYS A 489 22.44 -29.75 -25.90
CA LYS A 489 23.46 -30.78 -25.76
C LYS A 489 23.13 -31.93 -24.83
N LYS A 490 22.30 -31.63 -23.79
CA LYS A 490 21.96 -32.59 -22.74
C LYS A 490 20.48 -32.58 -22.44
N ALA A 491 19.79 -33.70 -22.62
CA ALA A 491 18.37 -33.84 -22.33
C ALA A 491 18.13 -34.78 -21.14
N PHE A 492 17.27 -34.40 -20.22
CA PHE A 492 16.84 -35.24 -19.11
C PHE A 492 15.37 -35.59 -19.28
N ILE A 493 15.07 -36.89 -19.35
CA ILE A 493 13.73 -37.41 -19.59
C ILE A 493 13.08 -37.78 -18.27
N VAL A 494 11.84 -37.28 -18.01
CA VAL A 494 11.04 -37.60 -16.81
C VAL A 494 9.83 -38.40 -17.25
N THR A 495 9.60 -39.57 -16.65
CA THR A 495 8.48 -40.47 -16.97
C THR A 495 8.15 -41.42 -15.82
N ASP A 496 7.16 -42.28 -16.00
CA ASP A 496 6.83 -43.38 -15.10
C ASP A 496 7.40 -44.73 -15.53
N GLN A 497 7.40 -45.68 -14.59
CA GLN A 497 7.94 -47.02 -14.86
C GLN A 497 7.20 -47.78 -15.95
N PHE A 498 5.86 -47.59 -16.08
CA PHE A 498 5.08 -48.30 -17.11
C PHE A 498 5.50 -47.84 -18.52
N LEU A 499 5.56 -46.54 -18.74
CA LEU A 499 5.95 -45.98 -20.04
C LEU A 499 7.40 -46.33 -20.40
N TYR A 500 8.30 -46.28 -19.43
CA TYR A 500 9.70 -46.65 -19.62
C TYR A 500 9.85 -48.12 -20.03
N LYS A 501 9.27 -49.05 -19.26
CA LYS A 501 9.35 -50.51 -19.52
C LYS A 501 8.66 -50.94 -20.83
N ASN A 502 7.65 -50.21 -21.27
CA ASN A 502 6.93 -50.48 -22.49
C ASN A 502 7.50 -49.71 -23.72
N GLY A 503 8.63 -49.04 -23.56
CA GLY A 503 9.41 -48.48 -24.67
C GLY A 503 8.88 -47.15 -25.22
N TYR A 504 8.02 -46.39 -24.51
CA TYR A 504 7.52 -45.09 -24.98
C TYR A 504 8.63 -44.04 -25.09
N THR A 505 9.65 -44.16 -24.26
CA THR A 505 10.80 -43.25 -24.29
C THR A 505 11.75 -43.53 -25.43
N LYS A 506 11.65 -44.72 -26.05
CA LYS A 506 12.60 -45.18 -27.09
C LYS A 506 12.62 -44.26 -28.31
N ALA A 507 11.47 -43.80 -28.77
CA ALA A 507 11.40 -42.87 -29.90
C ALA A 507 12.10 -41.55 -29.61
N ILE A 508 12.12 -41.11 -28.35
CA ILE A 508 12.82 -39.90 -27.89
C ILE A 508 14.33 -40.18 -27.83
N THR A 509 14.74 -41.24 -27.12
CA THR A 509 16.17 -41.58 -26.93
C THR A 509 16.85 -41.87 -28.27
N ASP A 510 16.23 -42.67 -29.16
CA ASP A 510 16.78 -42.96 -30.50
C ASP A 510 16.99 -41.65 -31.29
N LYS A 511 16.07 -40.69 -31.19
CA LYS A 511 16.18 -39.38 -31.86
C LYS A 511 17.26 -38.50 -31.24
N LEU A 512 17.40 -38.49 -29.93
CA LEU A 512 18.48 -37.77 -29.22
C LEU A 512 19.86 -38.37 -29.58
N ASP A 513 19.98 -39.70 -29.63
CA ASP A 513 21.20 -40.38 -30.07
C ASP A 513 21.57 -40.04 -31.54
N GLU A 514 20.60 -40.06 -32.45
CA GLU A 514 20.78 -39.60 -33.83
C GLU A 514 21.35 -38.18 -33.90
N MET A 515 20.88 -37.30 -33.02
CA MET A 515 21.33 -35.90 -32.96
C MET A 515 22.64 -35.74 -32.19
N GLY A 516 23.11 -36.76 -31.46
CA GLY A 516 24.28 -36.70 -30.60
C GLY A 516 24.06 -35.82 -29.36
N ILE A 517 22.83 -35.78 -28.85
CA ILE A 517 22.46 -35.13 -27.60
C ILE A 517 22.54 -36.17 -26.48
N LEU A 518 23.37 -35.91 -25.46
CA LEU A 518 23.48 -36.77 -24.29
C LEU A 518 22.16 -36.82 -23.54
N HIS A 519 21.75 -37.98 -23.04
CA HIS A 519 20.51 -38.06 -22.29
C HIS A 519 20.58 -39.03 -21.10
N GLU A 520 19.76 -38.72 -20.06
CA GLU A 520 19.45 -39.59 -18.93
C GLU A 520 17.93 -39.64 -18.73
N THR A 521 17.45 -40.71 -18.09
CA THR A 521 16.01 -40.90 -17.85
C THR A 521 15.72 -41.23 -16.41
N PHE A 522 14.88 -40.39 -15.78
CA PHE A 522 14.23 -40.66 -14.52
C PHE A 522 12.86 -41.27 -14.78
N PHE A 523 12.62 -42.49 -14.31
CA PHE A 523 11.41 -43.26 -14.65
C PHE A 523 10.61 -43.71 -13.41
N ASP A 524 10.88 -43.15 -12.24
CA ASP A 524 10.25 -43.59 -10.98
C ASP A 524 9.12 -42.64 -10.52
N VAL A 525 8.48 -41.91 -11.47
CA VAL A 525 7.32 -41.07 -11.14
C VAL A 525 6.12 -41.96 -10.79
N ALA A 526 5.56 -41.77 -9.59
CA ALA A 526 4.34 -42.45 -9.16
C ALA A 526 3.08 -41.82 -9.78
N PRO A 527 1.94 -42.55 -9.83
CA PRO A 527 0.66 -42.00 -10.33
C PRO A 527 0.18 -40.73 -9.62
N ASP A 528 0.44 -40.59 -8.32
CA ASP A 528 0.27 -39.37 -7.53
C ASP A 528 1.66 -38.91 -7.10
N PRO A 529 2.33 -38.02 -7.85
CA PRO A 529 3.73 -37.68 -7.62
C PRO A 529 3.90 -36.97 -6.28
N THR A 530 4.91 -37.45 -5.51
CA THR A 530 5.24 -36.87 -4.22
C THR A 530 6.37 -35.86 -4.31
N LEU A 531 6.47 -35.00 -3.29
CA LEU A 531 7.60 -34.08 -3.17
C LEU A 531 8.94 -34.84 -3.05
N ALA A 532 8.97 -35.98 -2.33
CA ALA A 532 10.16 -36.81 -2.21
C ALA A 532 10.60 -37.34 -3.58
N CYS A 533 9.67 -37.86 -4.39
CA CYS A 533 9.95 -38.30 -5.75
C CYS A 533 10.54 -37.18 -6.64
N ALA A 534 9.96 -35.98 -6.53
CA ALA A 534 10.48 -34.81 -7.24
C ALA A 534 11.91 -34.46 -6.81
N LEU A 535 12.22 -34.51 -5.51
CA LEU A 535 13.56 -34.23 -4.97
C LEU A 535 14.61 -35.27 -5.40
N GLU A 536 14.24 -36.55 -5.53
CA GLU A 536 15.11 -37.59 -6.09
C GLU A 536 15.47 -37.29 -7.55
N GLY A 537 14.50 -36.89 -8.36
CA GLY A 537 14.74 -36.47 -9.74
C GLY A 537 15.61 -35.22 -9.83
N VAL A 538 15.43 -34.26 -8.91
CA VAL A 538 16.29 -33.05 -8.83
C VAL A 538 17.73 -33.40 -8.50
N ALA A 539 17.97 -34.38 -7.64
CA ALA A 539 19.35 -34.83 -7.35
C ALA A 539 20.05 -35.39 -8.61
N GLN A 540 19.33 -36.17 -9.45
CA GLN A 540 19.85 -36.66 -10.71
C GLN A 540 20.03 -35.53 -11.76
N LEU A 541 19.08 -34.58 -11.85
CA LEU A 541 19.19 -33.37 -12.69
C LEU A 541 20.46 -32.58 -12.38
N ARG A 542 20.75 -32.40 -11.09
CA ARG A 542 21.95 -31.66 -10.64
C ARG A 542 23.25 -32.39 -10.95
N ALA A 543 23.25 -33.72 -10.91
CA ALA A 543 24.42 -34.51 -11.27
C ALA A 543 24.68 -34.52 -12.79
N PHE A 544 23.61 -34.56 -13.57
CA PHE A 544 23.69 -34.63 -15.05
C PHE A 544 23.85 -33.25 -15.71
N GLU A 545 23.30 -32.17 -15.08
CA GLU A 545 23.31 -30.79 -15.60
C GLU A 545 22.74 -30.64 -17.01
N PRO A 546 21.47 -31.01 -17.26
CA PRO A 546 20.86 -30.86 -18.58
C PRO A 546 20.53 -29.40 -18.92
N ASP A 547 20.50 -29.11 -20.20
CA ASP A 547 20.00 -27.88 -20.79
C ASP A 547 18.59 -28.04 -21.39
N THR A 548 18.02 -29.24 -21.30
CA THR A 548 16.66 -29.56 -21.72
C THR A 548 16.05 -30.60 -20.79
N ILE A 549 14.80 -30.41 -20.40
CA ILE A 549 14.01 -31.40 -19.62
C ILE A 549 12.82 -31.81 -20.48
N ILE A 550 12.61 -33.12 -20.66
CA ILE A 550 11.53 -33.69 -21.44
C ILE A 550 10.64 -34.54 -20.54
N ALA A 551 9.45 -34.03 -20.18
CA ALA A 551 8.48 -34.79 -19.42
C ALA A 551 7.50 -35.51 -20.36
N ILE A 552 7.49 -36.87 -20.34
CA ILE A 552 6.58 -37.69 -21.14
C ILE A 552 5.69 -38.52 -20.22
N GLY A 553 4.36 -38.43 -20.43
CA GLY A 553 3.40 -39.20 -19.66
C GLY A 553 2.01 -38.60 -19.55
N GLY A 554 1.28 -39.01 -18.55
CA GLY A 554 0.07 -38.33 -18.09
C GLY A 554 0.39 -37.08 -17.25
N GLY A 555 -0.63 -36.47 -16.63
CA GLY A 555 -0.44 -35.34 -15.77
C GLY A 555 0.65 -35.52 -14.73
N SER A 556 0.68 -36.66 -14.05
CA SER A 556 1.65 -36.98 -12.97
C SER A 556 3.12 -36.81 -13.40
N ALA A 557 3.49 -37.34 -14.56
CA ALA A 557 4.88 -37.23 -15.05
C ALA A 557 5.24 -35.79 -15.43
N MET A 558 4.29 -35.09 -16.05
CA MET A 558 4.49 -33.67 -16.43
C MET A 558 4.55 -32.78 -15.21
N ASP A 559 3.69 -32.99 -14.22
CA ASP A 559 3.64 -32.22 -12.98
C ASP A 559 4.92 -32.42 -12.13
N ALA A 560 5.37 -33.68 -11.99
CA ALA A 560 6.66 -33.98 -11.36
C ALA A 560 7.81 -33.27 -12.10
N GLY A 561 7.83 -33.37 -13.43
CA GLY A 561 8.82 -32.74 -14.29
C GLY A 561 8.87 -31.20 -14.11
N LYS A 562 7.71 -30.54 -14.00
CA LYS A 562 7.62 -29.07 -13.76
C LYS A 562 8.23 -28.71 -12.41
N ILE A 563 7.93 -29.45 -11.35
CA ILE A 563 8.51 -29.17 -10.01
C ILE A 563 9.99 -29.48 -9.99
N MET A 564 10.42 -30.58 -10.60
CA MET A 564 11.84 -30.87 -10.78
C MET A 564 12.57 -29.76 -11.51
N TRP A 565 11.96 -29.21 -12.57
CA TRP A 565 12.49 -28.09 -13.33
C TRP A 565 12.70 -26.85 -12.45
N VAL A 566 11.69 -26.45 -11.66
CA VAL A 566 11.80 -25.30 -10.74
C VAL A 566 12.92 -25.49 -9.73
N LEU A 567 12.95 -26.64 -9.04
CA LEU A 567 13.93 -26.91 -7.99
C LEU A 567 15.34 -27.15 -8.54
N TYR A 568 15.47 -27.52 -9.83
CA TYR A 568 16.75 -27.61 -10.51
C TYR A 568 17.31 -26.22 -10.90
N GLU A 569 16.48 -25.33 -11.44
CA GLU A 569 16.92 -23.98 -11.79
C GLU A 569 17.11 -23.09 -10.55
N HIS A 570 16.23 -23.24 -9.56
CA HIS A 570 16.19 -22.41 -8.35
C HIS A 570 16.22 -23.28 -7.08
N PRO A 571 17.41 -23.70 -6.64
CA PRO A 571 17.56 -24.56 -5.47
C PRO A 571 17.03 -23.96 -4.15
N ASP A 572 16.93 -22.63 -4.08
CA ASP A 572 16.47 -21.89 -2.90
C ASP A 572 14.95 -21.67 -2.89
N ALA A 573 14.21 -22.11 -3.93
CA ALA A 573 12.77 -22.01 -3.97
C ALA A 573 12.12 -22.94 -2.96
N ASP A 574 11.27 -22.38 -2.08
CA ASP A 574 10.52 -23.15 -1.10
C ASP A 574 9.23 -23.71 -1.70
N PHE A 575 9.03 -25.02 -1.58
CA PHE A 575 7.86 -25.70 -2.13
C PHE A 575 6.55 -25.21 -1.49
N PHE A 576 6.52 -25.04 -0.17
CA PHE A 576 5.29 -24.65 0.53
C PHE A 576 4.91 -23.19 0.29
N ASP A 577 5.88 -22.32 0.10
CA ASP A 577 5.65 -20.94 -0.33
C ASP A 577 5.06 -20.90 -1.75
N MET A 578 5.57 -21.73 -2.67
CA MET A 578 5.02 -21.90 -4.02
C MET A 578 3.59 -22.44 -4.03
N ALA A 579 3.27 -23.35 -3.09
CA ALA A 579 1.96 -23.98 -2.95
C ALA A 579 0.93 -23.09 -2.25
N MET A 580 1.32 -21.92 -1.75
CA MET A 580 0.43 -21.01 -1.03
C MET A 580 -0.73 -20.55 -1.93
N ARG A 581 -1.96 -20.69 -1.40
CA ARG A 581 -3.16 -20.24 -2.10
C ARG A 581 -3.15 -18.73 -2.34
N TYR A 582 -3.71 -18.30 -3.45
CA TYR A 582 -3.91 -16.90 -3.81
C TYR A 582 -5.34 -16.67 -4.35
N ILE A 583 -5.79 -15.43 -4.35
CA ILE A 583 -7.08 -15.03 -4.96
C ILE A 583 -6.86 -14.57 -6.41
N ASP A 584 -5.79 -13.81 -6.64
CA ASP A 584 -5.41 -13.32 -7.97
C ASP A 584 -3.93 -13.68 -8.22
N ILE A 585 -3.66 -14.43 -9.28
CA ILE A 585 -2.30 -14.85 -9.64
C ILE A 585 -1.32 -13.68 -9.82
N ARG A 586 -1.81 -12.49 -10.11
CA ARG A 586 -1.01 -11.26 -10.26
C ARG A 586 -0.62 -10.62 -8.93
N LYS A 587 -1.24 -11.02 -7.82
CA LYS A 587 -1.12 -10.40 -6.49
C LYS A 587 -0.79 -11.43 -5.40
N ARG A 588 0.09 -12.36 -5.71
CA ARG A 588 0.55 -13.39 -4.76
C ARG A 588 1.53 -12.81 -3.75
N VAL A 589 1.54 -13.42 -2.57
CA VAL A 589 2.58 -13.15 -1.55
C VAL A 589 3.94 -13.67 -2.03
N TYR A 590 3.96 -14.91 -2.54
CA TYR A 590 5.16 -15.51 -3.11
C TYR A 590 5.23 -15.26 -4.61
N THR A 591 6.37 -14.80 -5.09
CA THR A 591 6.64 -14.62 -6.53
C THR A 591 7.48 -15.79 -7.02
N PHE A 592 6.99 -16.53 -8.01
CA PHE A 592 7.77 -17.58 -8.66
C PHE A 592 9.02 -17.01 -9.32
N PRO A 593 10.14 -17.72 -9.22
CA PRO A 593 11.35 -17.34 -9.94
C PRO A 593 11.14 -17.45 -11.45
N LYS A 594 11.91 -16.68 -12.21
CA LYS A 594 11.88 -16.75 -13.68
C LYS A 594 12.45 -18.08 -14.15
N MET A 595 11.69 -18.79 -14.97
CA MET A 595 12.04 -20.11 -15.48
C MET A 595 12.59 -20.08 -16.91
N GLY A 596 13.29 -21.16 -17.30
CA GLY A 596 13.77 -21.38 -18.66
C GLY A 596 15.15 -20.78 -18.98
N GLU A 597 15.87 -20.32 -17.97
CA GLU A 597 17.23 -19.78 -18.16
C GLU A 597 18.30 -20.91 -18.20
N LYS A 598 18.09 -21.96 -17.44
CA LYS A 598 19.04 -23.08 -17.31
C LYS A 598 18.64 -24.26 -18.20
N ALA A 599 17.34 -24.59 -18.23
CA ALA A 599 16.84 -25.71 -19.01
C ALA A 599 15.54 -25.36 -19.74
N TYR A 600 15.43 -25.79 -21.02
CA TYR A 600 14.23 -25.71 -21.83
C TYR A 600 13.28 -26.85 -21.48
N PHE A 601 12.02 -26.59 -21.18
CA PHE A 601 11.07 -27.61 -20.74
C PHE A 601 10.12 -28.02 -21.84
N ILE A 602 10.10 -29.34 -22.17
CA ILE A 602 9.21 -29.95 -23.16
C ILE A 602 8.25 -30.90 -22.47
N ALA A 603 6.96 -30.82 -22.81
CA ALA A 603 5.94 -31.73 -22.30
C ALA A 603 5.34 -32.56 -23.45
N ILE A 604 5.26 -33.88 -23.23
CA ILE A 604 4.76 -34.86 -24.22
C ILE A 604 3.65 -35.70 -23.57
N PRO A 605 2.36 -35.41 -23.85
CA PRO A 605 1.26 -36.16 -23.26
C PRO A 605 1.09 -37.55 -23.90
N THR A 606 0.72 -38.54 -23.05
CA THR A 606 0.35 -39.90 -23.47
C THR A 606 -1.14 -40.20 -23.25
N SER A 607 -1.90 -39.21 -22.76
CA SER A 607 -3.34 -39.27 -22.60
C SER A 607 -4.00 -38.00 -23.13
N SER A 608 -5.29 -38.05 -23.49
CA SER A 608 -6.04 -36.91 -24.00
C SER A 608 -7.06 -36.42 -22.92
N GLY A 609 -6.58 -35.77 -21.87
CA GLY A 609 -7.43 -35.36 -20.75
C GLY A 609 -6.91 -34.16 -19.99
N THR A 610 -5.76 -34.29 -19.36
CA THR A 610 -5.27 -33.31 -18.38
C THR A 610 -4.85 -31.95 -18.94
N GLY A 611 -4.40 -31.92 -20.22
CA GLY A 611 -3.87 -30.68 -20.81
C GLY A 611 -2.59 -30.16 -20.14
N SER A 612 -1.92 -30.94 -19.26
CA SER A 612 -0.77 -30.45 -18.49
C SER A 612 0.37 -29.95 -19.38
N GLU A 613 0.46 -30.43 -20.61
CA GLU A 613 1.45 -30.02 -21.62
C GLU A 613 1.32 -28.54 -22.01
N VAL A 614 0.17 -27.90 -21.77
CA VAL A 614 -0.11 -26.52 -22.14
C VAL A 614 -0.61 -25.69 -20.96
N THR A 615 -0.40 -26.17 -19.74
CA THR A 615 -0.92 -25.48 -18.54
C THR A 615 0.17 -25.06 -17.58
N PRO A 616 -0.05 -24.00 -16.81
CA PRO A 616 0.86 -23.50 -15.79
C PRO A 616 0.65 -24.16 -14.42
N PHE A 617 0.08 -25.37 -14.39
CA PHE A 617 -0.28 -26.07 -13.16
C PHE A 617 0.57 -27.29 -12.94
N ALA A 618 0.77 -27.64 -11.64
CA ALA A 618 1.36 -28.90 -11.22
C ALA A 618 0.76 -29.32 -9.87
N VAL A 619 0.32 -30.58 -9.76
CA VAL A 619 -0.23 -31.13 -8.51
C VAL A 619 0.77 -32.09 -7.91
N ILE A 620 1.25 -31.79 -6.70
CA ILE A 620 2.20 -32.60 -5.95
C ILE A 620 1.64 -32.97 -4.59
N THR A 621 1.86 -34.20 -4.18
CA THR A 621 1.46 -34.71 -2.86
C THR A 621 2.61 -34.58 -1.87
N ASP A 622 2.35 -33.98 -0.71
CA ASP A 622 3.25 -34.11 0.43
C ASP A 622 3.00 -35.47 1.11
N GLU A 623 3.92 -36.37 1.03
CA GLU A 623 3.80 -37.74 1.57
C GLU A 623 3.69 -37.77 3.10
N LYS A 624 4.11 -36.73 3.80
CA LYS A 624 4.03 -36.65 5.28
C LYS A 624 2.63 -36.38 5.76
N THR A 625 1.89 -35.56 5.02
CA THR A 625 0.54 -35.13 5.39
C THR A 625 -0.53 -35.80 4.55
N GLY A 626 -0.18 -36.39 3.41
CA GLY A 626 -1.12 -36.90 2.39
C GLY A 626 -1.82 -35.78 1.62
N THR A 627 -1.43 -34.51 1.83
CA THR A 627 -2.09 -33.35 1.24
C THR A 627 -1.61 -33.15 -0.20
N LYS A 628 -2.56 -32.96 -1.14
CA LYS A 628 -2.29 -32.58 -2.53
C LYS A 628 -2.25 -31.06 -2.65
N TYR A 629 -1.13 -30.53 -3.14
CA TYR A 629 -0.90 -29.13 -3.39
C TYR A 629 -0.96 -28.81 -4.88
N PRO A 630 -1.99 -28.09 -5.33
CA PRO A 630 -2.06 -27.57 -6.68
C PRO A 630 -1.21 -26.29 -6.78
N LEU A 631 -0.02 -26.38 -7.34
CA LEU A 631 0.80 -25.23 -7.68
C LEU A 631 0.31 -24.64 -9.00
N ALA A 632 0.23 -23.31 -9.04
CA ALA A 632 -0.26 -22.61 -10.22
C ALA A 632 0.55 -21.31 -10.42
N ASP A 633 1.35 -21.25 -11.43
CA ASP A 633 2.04 -20.03 -11.88
C ASP A 633 2.45 -20.16 -13.35
N TYR A 634 2.35 -19.05 -14.09
CA TYR A 634 2.74 -19.05 -15.50
C TYR A 634 4.21 -19.39 -15.76
N GLN A 635 5.06 -19.35 -14.75
CA GLN A 635 6.45 -19.83 -14.85
C GLN A 635 6.54 -21.35 -15.00
N LEU A 636 5.49 -22.10 -14.61
CA LEU A 636 5.40 -23.55 -14.81
C LEU A 636 4.89 -23.95 -16.20
N MET A 637 4.55 -23.00 -17.06
CA MET A 637 4.11 -23.26 -18.44
C MET A 637 5.26 -23.90 -19.23
N PRO A 638 5.06 -25.08 -19.81
CA PRO A 638 6.08 -25.67 -20.68
C PRO A 638 6.48 -24.74 -21.85
N ASN A 639 7.75 -24.73 -22.20
CA ASN A 639 8.19 -23.97 -23.37
C ASN A 639 7.67 -24.57 -24.67
N MET A 640 7.66 -25.90 -24.77
CA MET A 640 7.16 -26.62 -25.93
C MET A 640 6.25 -27.78 -25.50
N ALA A 641 5.14 -27.95 -26.20
CA ALA A 641 4.29 -29.13 -26.11
C ALA A 641 4.41 -29.96 -27.40
N ILE A 642 4.53 -31.29 -27.27
CA ILE A 642 4.57 -32.21 -28.42
C ILE A 642 3.42 -33.20 -28.27
N VAL A 643 2.35 -32.95 -28.99
CA VAL A 643 1.10 -33.73 -28.95
C VAL A 643 1.07 -34.74 -30.09
N ASP A 644 1.94 -35.75 -29.98
CA ASP A 644 2.03 -36.80 -31.00
C ASP A 644 1.01 -37.93 -30.73
N THR A 645 0.11 -38.14 -31.68
CA THR A 645 -0.96 -39.13 -31.57
C THR A 645 -0.40 -40.54 -31.35
N ASP A 646 0.81 -40.88 -31.89
CA ASP A 646 1.43 -42.19 -31.69
C ASP A 646 1.66 -42.52 -30.21
N MET A 647 1.89 -41.52 -29.36
CA MET A 647 2.06 -41.70 -27.91
C MET A 647 0.75 -42.05 -27.16
N MET A 648 -0.41 -41.90 -27.83
CA MET A 648 -1.73 -42.09 -27.24
C MET A 648 -2.50 -43.30 -27.81
N MET A 649 -2.01 -43.90 -28.88
CA MET A 649 -2.76 -44.96 -29.60
C MET A 649 -3.07 -46.18 -28.73
N SER A 650 -2.22 -46.51 -27.78
CA SER A 650 -2.39 -47.68 -26.91
C SER A 650 -3.23 -47.44 -25.66
N ALA A 651 -3.71 -46.20 -25.45
CA ALA A 651 -4.49 -45.87 -24.25
C ALA A 651 -5.72 -46.76 -24.09
N PRO A 652 -5.92 -47.43 -22.93
CA PRO A 652 -7.05 -48.35 -22.72
C PRO A 652 -8.37 -47.59 -22.61
N ARG A 653 -9.50 -48.30 -22.82
CA ARG A 653 -10.86 -47.74 -22.80
C ARG A 653 -11.16 -46.93 -21.52
N GLY A 654 -10.81 -47.48 -20.35
CA GLY A 654 -11.04 -46.81 -19.06
C GLY A 654 -10.29 -45.49 -18.94
N LEU A 655 -9.04 -45.43 -19.39
CA LEU A 655 -8.28 -44.20 -19.45
C LEU A 655 -8.89 -43.22 -20.47
N THR A 656 -9.29 -43.73 -21.65
CA THR A 656 -9.88 -42.93 -22.72
C THR A 656 -11.18 -42.25 -22.28
N SER A 657 -12.06 -43.00 -21.58
CA SER A 657 -13.33 -42.45 -21.06
C SER A 657 -13.10 -41.44 -19.97
N ALA A 658 -12.28 -41.75 -18.95
CA ALA A 658 -12.00 -40.86 -17.85
C ALA A 658 -11.35 -39.54 -18.32
N SER A 659 -10.28 -39.64 -19.15
CA SER A 659 -9.57 -38.48 -19.67
C SER A 659 -10.41 -37.63 -20.65
N GLY A 660 -11.24 -38.31 -21.49
CA GLY A 660 -12.09 -37.60 -22.44
C GLY A 660 -13.21 -36.79 -21.76
N ILE A 661 -13.82 -37.33 -20.69
CA ILE A 661 -14.79 -36.53 -19.88
C ILE A 661 -14.09 -35.48 -19.05
N ASP A 662 -12.85 -35.72 -18.62
CA ASP A 662 -12.04 -34.72 -17.95
C ASP A 662 -11.79 -33.48 -18.85
N ALA A 663 -11.37 -33.72 -20.09
CA ALA A 663 -11.21 -32.67 -21.11
C ALA A 663 -12.53 -31.91 -21.37
N LEU A 664 -13.67 -32.62 -21.37
CA LEU A 664 -14.98 -31.97 -21.49
C LEU A 664 -15.27 -31.07 -20.27
N THR A 665 -14.95 -31.53 -19.07
CA THR A 665 -15.13 -30.76 -17.83
C THR A 665 -14.23 -29.52 -17.81
N HIS A 666 -12.97 -29.65 -18.24
CA HIS A 666 -12.05 -28.51 -18.44
C HIS A 666 -12.66 -27.44 -19.36
N ALA A 667 -13.19 -27.87 -20.51
CA ALA A 667 -13.79 -26.94 -21.46
C ALA A 667 -15.06 -26.27 -20.90
N LEU A 668 -15.91 -27.01 -20.19
CA LEU A 668 -17.15 -26.50 -19.60
C LEU A 668 -16.88 -25.51 -18.46
N GLU A 669 -15.93 -25.83 -17.57
CA GLU A 669 -15.58 -24.94 -16.45
C GLU A 669 -14.83 -23.70 -16.94
N ALA A 670 -13.90 -23.86 -17.89
CA ALA A 670 -13.21 -22.71 -18.50
C ALA A 670 -14.20 -21.75 -19.18
N TYR A 671 -15.22 -22.29 -19.88
CA TYR A 671 -16.24 -21.47 -20.54
C TYR A 671 -17.12 -20.76 -19.53
N ALA A 672 -17.51 -21.41 -18.44
CA ALA A 672 -18.36 -20.81 -17.40
C ALA A 672 -17.60 -19.91 -16.42
N SER A 673 -16.28 -19.95 -16.39
CA SER A 673 -15.44 -19.24 -15.42
C SER A 673 -15.65 -17.72 -15.43
N VAL A 674 -15.51 -17.08 -14.27
CA VAL A 674 -15.47 -15.62 -14.16
C VAL A 674 -14.27 -15.00 -14.88
N MET A 675 -13.26 -15.80 -15.19
CA MET A 675 -12.04 -15.39 -15.92
C MET A 675 -12.09 -15.68 -17.41
N ALA A 676 -13.20 -16.21 -17.92
CA ALA A 676 -13.37 -16.52 -19.35
C ALA A 676 -13.19 -15.29 -20.24
N THR A 677 -12.65 -15.51 -21.44
CA THR A 677 -12.41 -14.50 -22.46
C THR A 677 -12.76 -15.07 -23.83
N ASP A 678 -12.93 -14.21 -24.86
CA ASP A 678 -13.17 -14.64 -26.24
C ASP A 678 -12.14 -15.67 -26.74
N TYR A 679 -10.86 -15.54 -26.29
CA TYR A 679 -9.80 -16.49 -26.64
C TYR A 679 -10.04 -17.87 -26.02
N THR A 680 -10.37 -17.91 -24.74
CA THR A 680 -10.64 -19.17 -24.02
C THR A 680 -11.94 -19.81 -24.48
N ASP A 681 -12.94 -19.01 -24.81
CA ASP A 681 -14.26 -19.42 -25.28
C ASP A 681 -14.16 -20.15 -26.63
N GLY A 682 -13.42 -19.56 -27.56
CA GLY A 682 -13.21 -20.19 -28.88
C GLY A 682 -12.53 -21.57 -28.79
N LEU A 683 -11.56 -21.70 -27.89
CA LEU A 683 -10.87 -22.97 -27.62
C LEU A 683 -11.79 -23.99 -26.93
N ALA A 684 -12.53 -23.58 -25.90
CA ALA A 684 -13.43 -24.43 -25.14
C ALA A 684 -14.59 -24.97 -26.00
N LEU A 685 -15.25 -24.09 -26.75
CA LEU A 685 -16.33 -24.51 -27.70
C LEU A 685 -15.82 -25.47 -28.74
N ARG A 686 -14.64 -25.24 -29.30
CA ARG A 686 -14.07 -26.16 -30.29
C ARG A 686 -13.73 -27.51 -29.65
N ALA A 687 -13.14 -27.50 -28.45
CA ALA A 687 -12.85 -28.73 -27.71
C ALA A 687 -14.11 -29.56 -27.45
N MET A 688 -15.19 -28.94 -26.97
CA MET A 688 -16.48 -29.61 -26.74
C MET A 688 -17.01 -30.29 -28.02
N LYS A 689 -17.02 -29.59 -29.16
CA LYS A 689 -17.44 -30.16 -30.45
C LYS A 689 -16.63 -31.39 -30.86
N LEU A 690 -15.33 -31.38 -30.66
CA LEU A 690 -14.45 -32.49 -30.96
C LEU A 690 -14.71 -33.68 -30.03
N ILE A 691 -14.87 -33.42 -28.73
CA ILE A 691 -15.12 -34.46 -27.73
C ILE A 691 -16.45 -35.18 -28.01
N PHE A 692 -17.54 -34.44 -28.19
CA PHE A 692 -18.85 -35.06 -28.48
C PHE A 692 -18.81 -35.89 -29.75
N LYS A 693 -18.04 -35.49 -30.74
CA LYS A 693 -17.95 -36.20 -32.03
C LYS A 693 -17.02 -37.42 -31.98
N TYR A 694 -15.90 -37.33 -31.31
CA TYR A 694 -14.81 -38.30 -31.48
C TYR A 694 -14.53 -39.16 -30.25
N LEU A 695 -14.96 -38.75 -29.03
CA LEU A 695 -14.75 -39.57 -27.84
C LEU A 695 -15.37 -40.99 -27.95
N PRO A 696 -16.61 -41.18 -28.47
CA PRO A 696 -17.14 -42.54 -28.67
C PRO A 696 -16.27 -43.40 -29.57
N GLY A 697 -15.78 -42.86 -30.69
CA GLY A 697 -14.86 -43.58 -31.60
C GLY A 697 -13.53 -43.92 -30.95
N ALA A 698 -12.94 -43.00 -30.25
CA ALA A 698 -11.71 -43.19 -29.50
C ALA A 698 -11.87 -44.22 -28.35
N TYR A 699 -13.03 -44.32 -27.75
CA TYR A 699 -13.37 -45.31 -26.73
C TYR A 699 -13.53 -46.71 -27.32
N ASP A 700 -14.28 -46.85 -28.44
CA ASP A 700 -14.57 -48.14 -29.07
C ASP A 700 -13.35 -48.73 -29.79
N ASN A 701 -12.67 -47.90 -30.60
CA ASN A 701 -11.66 -48.35 -31.57
C ASN A 701 -10.36 -47.54 -31.49
N GLY A 702 -10.04 -46.93 -30.33
CA GLY A 702 -8.96 -45.98 -30.18
C GLY A 702 -7.57 -46.51 -30.54
N GLN A 703 -7.34 -47.83 -30.54
CA GLN A 703 -6.06 -48.42 -30.96
C GLN A 703 -5.91 -48.45 -32.49
N THR A 704 -6.99 -48.31 -33.24
CA THR A 704 -6.99 -48.36 -34.71
C THR A 704 -7.55 -47.10 -35.35
N ASP A 705 -8.42 -46.39 -34.68
CA ASP A 705 -9.00 -45.12 -35.14
C ASP A 705 -8.06 -43.95 -34.84
N VAL A 706 -7.06 -43.80 -35.70
CA VAL A 706 -6.07 -42.69 -35.61
C VAL A 706 -6.76 -41.33 -35.60
N LYS A 707 -7.84 -41.16 -36.39
CA LYS A 707 -8.53 -39.90 -36.51
C LYS A 707 -9.22 -39.50 -35.21
N ALA A 708 -9.93 -40.45 -34.59
CA ALA A 708 -10.56 -40.18 -33.29
C ALA A 708 -9.53 -39.85 -32.20
N ARG A 709 -8.40 -40.60 -32.16
CA ARG A 709 -7.32 -40.28 -31.20
C ARG A 709 -6.70 -38.91 -31.42
N GLU A 710 -6.41 -38.57 -32.67
CA GLU A 710 -5.82 -37.27 -33.03
C GLU A 710 -6.74 -36.10 -32.66
N GLU A 711 -8.04 -36.24 -32.94
CA GLU A 711 -9.00 -35.18 -32.61
C GLU A 711 -9.26 -35.06 -31.10
N MET A 712 -9.21 -36.18 -30.34
CA MET A 712 -9.28 -36.16 -28.89
C MET A 712 -8.02 -35.54 -28.28
N ALA A 713 -6.83 -35.80 -28.82
CA ALA A 713 -5.60 -35.13 -28.39
C ALA A 713 -5.67 -33.63 -28.64
N THR A 714 -6.12 -33.22 -29.82
CA THR A 714 -6.35 -31.81 -30.16
C THR A 714 -7.36 -31.16 -29.19
N ALA A 715 -8.49 -31.85 -28.93
CA ALA A 715 -9.52 -31.35 -28.02
C ALA A 715 -9.01 -31.16 -26.58
N SER A 716 -8.25 -32.11 -26.06
CA SER A 716 -7.62 -32.04 -24.73
C SER A 716 -6.65 -30.85 -24.63
N THR A 717 -5.77 -30.69 -25.62
CA THR A 717 -4.83 -29.56 -25.66
C THR A 717 -5.56 -28.21 -25.76
N MET A 718 -6.64 -28.10 -26.56
CA MET A 718 -7.44 -26.89 -26.65
C MET A 718 -8.16 -26.56 -25.33
N ALA A 719 -8.75 -27.59 -24.68
CA ALA A 719 -9.36 -27.43 -23.35
C ALA A 719 -8.30 -27.02 -22.32
N GLY A 720 -7.09 -27.59 -22.41
CA GLY A 720 -5.94 -27.23 -21.59
C GLY A 720 -5.55 -25.76 -21.72
N MET A 721 -5.42 -25.25 -22.95
CA MET A 721 -5.14 -23.84 -23.20
C MET A 721 -6.27 -22.93 -22.69
N ALA A 722 -7.53 -23.36 -22.79
CA ALA A 722 -8.66 -22.58 -22.29
C ALA A 722 -8.59 -22.43 -20.76
N PHE A 723 -8.49 -23.54 -20.02
CA PHE A 723 -8.49 -23.43 -18.57
C PHE A 723 -7.15 -22.94 -17.99
N ALA A 724 -6.03 -23.05 -18.71
CA ALA A 724 -4.78 -22.41 -18.33
C ALA A 724 -4.92 -20.88 -18.14
N ASN A 725 -5.86 -20.27 -18.83
CA ASN A 725 -6.11 -18.82 -18.80
C ASN A 725 -7.42 -18.44 -18.11
N ALA A 726 -8.47 -19.30 -18.20
CA ALA A 726 -9.75 -19.06 -17.54
C ALA A 726 -9.84 -19.70 -16.14
N PHE A 727 -8.92 -20.57 -15.78
CA PHE A 727 -8.97 -21.43 -14.59
C PHE A 727 -10.16 -22.39 -14.61
N LEU A 728 -10.40 -23.05 -13.49
CA LEU A 728 -11.45 -24.06 -13.32
C LEU A 728 -12.46 -23.61 -12.25
N GLY A 729 -13.35 -24.48 -11.84
CA GLY A 729 -14.40 -24.16 -10.88
C GLY A 729 -14.59 -25.23 -9.79
N VAL A 730 -15.78 -25.23 -9.20
CA VAL A 730 -16.11 -26.12 -8.07
C VAL A 730 -16.17 -27.59 -8.44
N CYS A 731 -16.35 -27.93 -9.72
CA CYS A 731 -16.29 -29.33 -10.14
C CYS A 731 -14.91 -29.92 -9.83
N HIS A 732 -13.86 -29.25 -10.29
CA HIS A 732 -12.48 -29.66 -10.01
C HIS A 732 -12.14 -29.58 -8.54
N SER A 733 -12.57 -28.51 -7.84
CA SER A 733 -12.34 -28.39 -6.40
C SER A 733 -12.90 -29.59 -5.62
N MET A 734 -14.10 -30.01 -5.95
CA MET A 734 -14.74 -31.17 -5.34
C MET A 734 -14.10 -32.50 -5.79
N ALA A 735 -13.76 -32.62 -7.07
CA ALA A 735 -13.15 -33.81 -7.63
C ALA A 735 -11.76 -34.11 -7.04
N HIS A 736 -10.95 -33.08 -6.77
CA HIS A 736 -9.65 -33.22 -6.11
C HIS A 736 -9.80 -33.95 -4.76
N LYS A 737 -10.87 -33.66 -4.00
CA LYS A 737 -11.08 -34.24 -2.66
C LYS A 737 -11.59 -35.67 -2.78
N LEU A 738 -12.44 -35.99 -3.76
CA LEU A 738 -12.82 -37.38 -4.04
C LEU A 738 -11.59 -38.24 -4.41
N GLY A 739 -10.65 -37.67 -5.16
CA GLY A 739 -9.37 -38.33 -5.43
C GLY A 739 -8.50 -38.52 -4.20
N ALA A 740 -8.38 -37.50 -3.37
CA ALA A 740 -7.54 -37.51 -2.17
C ALA A 740 -8.06 -38.45 -1.08
N TYR A 741 -9.36 -38.42 -0.78
CA TYR A 741 -9.98 -39.15 0.34
C TYR A 741 -10.47 -40.55 -0.05
N HIS A 742 -10.84 -40.76 -1.33
CA HIS A 742 -11.48 -42.00 -1.78
C HIS A 742 -10.78 -42.64 -2.98
N HIS A 743 -9.64 -42.12 -3.41
CA HIS A 743 -8.81 -42.68 -4.51
C HIS A 743 -9.57 -42.85 -5.82
N LEU A 744 -10.62 -42.04 -6.05
CA LEU A 744 -11.30 -42.04 -7.35
C LEU A 744 -10.38 -41.41 -8.41
N PRO A 745 -10.25 -42.05 -9.61
CA PRO A 745 -9.53 -41.43 -10.72
C PRO A 745 -10.08 -40.04 -11.04
N HIS A 746 -9.21 -39.07 -11.25
CA HIS A 746 -9.56 -37.65 -11.39
C HIS A 746 -10.67 -37.40 -12.42
N GLY A 747 -10.55 -37.91 -13.63
CA GLY A 747 -11.58 -37.75 -14.67
C GLY A 747 -12.92 -38.42 -14.32
N ILE A 748 -12.90 -39.50 -13.54
CA ILE A 748 -14.12 -40.14 -13.02
C ILE A 748 -14.79 -39.25 -11.98
N ALA A 749 -14.00 -38.68 -11.05
CA ALA A 749 -14.52 -37.77 -10.03
C ALA A 749 -15.17 -36.53 -10.68
N ASN A 750 -14.54 -35.93 -11.68
CA ASN A 750 -15.10 -34.84 -12.46
C ASN A 750 -16.39 -35.27 -13.20
N ALA A 751 -16.40 -36.44 -13.82
CA ALA A 751 -17.59 -36.96 -14.52
C ALA A 751 -18.81 -37.15 -13.62
N LEU A 752 -18.60 -37.51 -12.36
CA LEU A 752 -19.68 -37.69 -11.38
C LEU A 752 -20.29 -36.36 -10.91
N LEU A 753 -19.57 -35.27 -11.03
CA LEU A 753 -19.96 -33.98 -10.47
C LEU A 753 -20.42 -32.94 -11.51
N ILE A 754 -19.89 -32.99 -12.75
CA ILE A 754 -20.01 -31.87 -13.70
C ILE A 754 -21.45 -31.47 -14.03
N THR A 755 -22.35 -32.40 -14.29
CA THR A 755 -23.75 -32.09 -14.64
C THR A 755 -24.54 -31.46 -13.50
N MET A 756 -24.20 -31.85 -12.28
CA MET A 756 -24.74 -31.24 -11.07
C MET A 756 -24.21 -29.83 -10.86
N VAL A 757 -22.90 -29.65 -11.07
CA VAL A 757 -22.26 -28.33 -10.99
C VAL A 757 -22.79 -27.38 -12.07
N MET A 758 -23.10 -27.88 -13.28
CA MET A 758 -23.75 -27.08 -14.32
C MET A 758 -25.12 -26.55 -13.84
N ARG A 759 -25.96 -27.41 -13.25
CA ARG A 759 -27.25 -26.97 -12.69
C ARG A 759 -27.06 -25.95 -11.56
N TYR A 760 -26.08 -26.19 -10.70
CA TYR A 760 -25.72 -25.29 -9.60
C TYR A 760 -25.29 -23.90 -10.10
N ASN A 761 -24.42 -23.86 -11.11
CA ASN A 761 -23.88 -22.63 -11.66
C ASN A 761 -24.89 -21.85 -12.53
N ALA A 762 -25.91 -22.51 -13.07
CA ALA A 762 -26.92 -21.92 -13.95
C ALA A 762 -27.98 -21.08 -13.20
N ASP A 763 -27.92 -21.00 -11.87
CA ASP A 763 -28.83 -20.16 -11.08
C ASP A 763 -28.66 -18.68 -11.45
N PRO A 764 -29.70 -18.00 -11.96
CA PRO A 764 -29.60 -16.59 -12.34
C PRO A 764 -29.57 -15.63 -11.15
N THR A 765 -29.92 -16.12 -9.96
CA THR A 765 -29.99 -15.32 -8.72
C THR A 765 -29.25 -16.00 -7.56
N PRO A 766 -27.98 -16.36 -7.74
CA PRO A 766 -27.23 -17.09 -6.72
C PRO A 766 -27.06 -16.28 -5.44
N ARG A 767 -27.00 -16.94 -4.30
CA ARG A 767 -26.78 -16.31 -2.99
C ARG A 767 -25.46 -15.54 -2.94
N LYS A 768 -24.42 -16.06 -3.59
CA LYS A 768 -23.12 -15.41 -3.79
C LYS A 768 -22.65 -15.63 -5.22
N MET A 769 -22.22 -14.56 -5.84
CA MET A 769 -21.64 -14.55 -7.19
C MET A 769 -20.12 -14.61 -7.09
N GLY A 770 -19.47 -15.30 -8.03
CA GLY A 770 -18.05 -15.16 -8.28
C GLY A 770 -17.73 -13.74 -8.79
N THR A 771 -16.52 -13.28 -8.56
CA THR A 771 -16.13 -11.91 -8.94
C THR A 771 -14.81 -11.89 -9.69
N PHE A 772 -14.84 -11.25 -10.86
CA PHE A 772 -13.63 -10.86 -11.58
C PHE A 772 -13.92 -9.58 -12.37
N SER A 773 -12.89 -8.96 -12.97
CA SER A 773 -13.07 -7.65 -13.62
C SER A 773 -14.09 -7.65 -14.75
N GLN A 774 -14.16 -8.72 -15.55
CA GLN A 774 -15.10 -8.86 -16.67
C GLN A 774 -16.41 -9.57 -16.31
N TYR A 775 -16.50 -10.26 -15.18
CA TYR A 775 -17.74 -10.94 -14.76
C TYR A 775 -18.66 -10.00 -13.96
N GLN A 776 -19.68 -9.46 -14.62
CA GLN A 776 -20.49 -8.35 -14.08
C GLN A 776 -21.79 -8.80 -13.41
N TYR A 777 -22.38 -9.87 -13.87
CA TYR A 777 -23.64 -10.43 -13.35
C TYR A 777 -23.69 -11.96 -13.63
N PRO A 778 -24.52 -12.72 -12.90
CA PRO A 778 -24.72 -14.14 -13.18
C PRO A 778 -25.35 -14.35 -14.55
N HIS A 779 -24.62 -14.92 -15.50
CA HIS A 779 -25.06 -15.22 -16.86
C HIS A 779 -24.64 -16.62 -17.32
N THR A 780 -24.34 -17.50 -16.38
CA THR A 780 -23.85 -18.84 -16.69
C THR A 780 -24.88 -19.72 -17.42
N LEU A 781 -26.17 -19.50 -17.17
CA LEU A 781 -27.23 -20.18 -17.94
C LEU A 781 -27.13 -19.87 -19.44
N GLU A 782 -26.98 -18.58 -19.79
CA GLU A 782 -26.80 -18.13 -21.16
C GLU A 782 -25.55 -18.77 -21.78
N ARG A 783 -24.43 -18.79 -21.05
CA ARG A 783 -23.18 -19.42 -21.47
C ARG A 783 -23.33 -20.92 -21.76
N TYR A 784 -24.04 -21.67 -20.93
CA TYR A 784 -24.32 -23.08 -21.21
C TYR A 784 -25.27 -23.29 -22.39
N CYS A 785 -26.20 -22.37 -22.62
CA CYS A 785 -27.04 -22.39 -23.82
C CYS A 785 -26.19 -22.16 -25.10
N GLU A 786 -25.21 -21.27 -25.08
CA GLU A 786 -24.25 -21.09 -26.18
C GLU A 786 -23.47 -22.37 -26.45
N CYS A 787 -23.00 -23.05 -25.41
CA CYS A 787 -22.35 -24.36 -25.55
C CYS A 787 -23.29 -25.39 -26.24
N ALA A 788 -24.52 -25.47 -25.76
CA ALA A 788 -25.56 -26.36 -26.30
C ALA A 788 -25.85 -26.06 -27.81
N HIS A 789 -26.08 -24.78 -28.11
CA HIS A 789 -26.32 -24.34 -29.49
C HIS A 789 -25.15 -24.64 -30.41
N SER A 790 -23.90 -24.52 -29.92
CA SER A 790 -22.72 -24.87 -30.66
C SER A 790 -22.65 -26.34 -31.08
N LEU A 791 -23.35 -27.21 -30.35
CA LEU A 791 -23.50 -28.66 -30.60
C LEU A 791 -24.79 -28.98 -31.37
N GLY A 792 -25.61 -27.97 -31.71
CA GLY A 792 -26.90 -28.16 -32.39
C GLY A 792 -28.04 -28.54 -31.42
N ILE A 793 -27.85 -28.39 -30.11
CA ILE A 793 -28.86 -28.71 -29.09
C ILE A 793 -29.66 -27.44 -28.79
N VAL A 794 -30.98 -27.47 -29.04
CA VAL A 794 -31.87 -26.33 -28.91
C VAL A 794 -33.11 -26.76 -28.11
N GLY A 795 -33.43 -26.00 -27.06
CA GLY A 795 -34.63 -26.16 -26.26
C GLY A 795 -35.72 -25.14 -26.60
N LYS A 796 -36.85 -25.21 -25.88
CA LYS A 796 -37.96 -24.27 -25.98
C LYS A 796 -37.65 -22.92 -25.33
N ASN A 797 -36.79 -22.95 -24.38
CA ASN A 797 -36.24 -21.82 -23.61
C ASN A 797 -34.85 -22.23 -23.07
N ASP A 798 -34.17 -21.33 -22.37
CA ASP A 798 -32.83 -21.55 -21.85
C ASP A 798 -32.77 -22.70 -20.84
N GLU A 799 -33.75 -22.85 -19.95
CA GLU A 799 -33.83 -23.93 -18.99
C GLU A 799 -34.00 -25.30 -19.71
N ASP A 800 -34.87 -25.39 -20.71
CA ASP A 800 -35.03 -26.59 -21.53
C ASP A 800 -33.78 -26.88 -22.36
N THR A 801 -33.09 -25.86 -22.84
CA THR A 801 -31.80 -26.00 -23.55
C THR A 801 -30.73 -26.57 -22.61
N LEU A 802 -30.62 -26.02 -21.40
CA LEU A 802 -29.70 -26.53 -20.39
C LEU A 802 -30.02 -28.00 -20.05
N ASN A 803 -31.27 -28.35 -19.82
CA ASN A 803 -31.66 -29.72 -19.49
C ASN A 803 -31.29 -30.70 -20.63
N LYS A 804 -31.58 -30.36 -21.88
CA LYS A 804 -31.18 -31.15 -23.04
C LYS A 804 -29.66 -31.29 -23.18
N PHE A 805 -28.94 -30.23 -22.83
CA PHE A 805 -27.47 -30.26 -22.88
C PHE A 805 -26.92 -31.19 -21.80
N ILE A 806 -27.45 -31.12 -20.58
CA ILE A 806 -27.10 -32.05 -19.50
C ILE A 806 -27.42 -33.47 -19.89
N ASP A 807 -28.62 -33.75 -20.45
CA ASP A 807 -29.01 -35.08 -20.93
C ASP A 807 -28.03 -35.61 -22.01
N ALA A 808 -27.57 -34.72 -22.89
CA ALA A 808 -26.56 -35.11 -23.92
C ALA A 808 -25.22 -35.48 -23.26
N ILE A 809 -24.79 -34.76 -22.24
CA ILE A 809 -23.57 -35.08 -21.47
C ILE A 809 -23.73 -36.41 -20.74
N GLU A 810 -24.87 -36.64 -20.08
CA GLU A 810 -25.16 -37.88 -19.40
C GLU A 810 -25.19 -39.08 -20.37
N ALA A 811 -25.81 -38.92 -21.53
CA ALA A 811 -25.80 -39.92 -22.59
C ALA A 811 -24.37 -40.23 -23.10
N LEU A 812 -23.52 -39.21 -23.23
CA LEU A 812 -22.09 -39.39 -23.61
C LEU A 812 -21.34 -40.14 -22.51
N LYS A 813 -21.54 -39.82 -21.24
CA LYS A 813 -20.96 -40.50 -20.07
C LYS A 813 -21.34 -41.99 -20.07
N GLU A 814 -22.65 -42.30 -20.21
CA GLU A 814 -23.15 -43.66 -20.26
C GLU A 814 -22.56 -44.41 -21.49
N ARG A 815 -22.48 -43.77 -22.64
CA ARG A 815 -21.93 -44.31 -23.88
C ARG A 815 -20.47 -44.76 -23.74
N VAL A 816 -19.69 -44.07 -22.91
CA VAL A 816 -18.27 -44.39 -22.67
C VAL A 816 -18.02 -45.12 -21.34
N GLY A 817 -19.09 -45.68 -20.73
CA GLY A 817 -19.01 -46.58 -19.58
C GLY A 817 -18.75 -45.94 -18.24
N ILE A 818 -19.05 -44.62 -18.07
CA ILE A 818 -19.01 -43.94 -16.74
C ILE A 818 -20.23 -44.35 -15.92
N LYS A 819 -20.03 -44.77 -14.69
CA LYS A 819 -21.13 -45.13 -13.75
C LYS A 819 -21.79 -43.86 -13.19
N LYS A 820 -22.97 -44.00 -12.59
CA LYS A 820 -23.84 -42.87 -12.25
C LYS A 820 -23.52 -42.21 -10.91
N THR A 821 -23.04 -42.96 -9.91
CA THR A 821 -22.87 -42.46 -8.56
C THR A 821 -21.49 -42.75 -7.98
N ILE A 822 -21.09 -42.04 -6.95
CA ILE A 822 -19.87 -42.33 -6.20
C ILE A 822 -19.95 -43.73 -5.55
N ALA A 823 -21.12 -44.14 -5.06
CA ALA A 823 -21.36 -45.47 -4.48
C ALA A 823 -21.13 -46.58 -5.49
N ASP A 824 -21.48 -46.39 -6.78
CA ASP A 824 -21.27 -47.36 -7.86
C ASP A 824 -19.79 -47.72 -8.08
N TYR A 825 -18.88 -46.82 -7.71
CA TYR A 825 -17.43 -47.04 -7.77
C TYR A 825 -16.86 -47.73 -6.53
N GLY A 826 -17.73 -48.15 -5.58
CA GLY A 826 -17.35 -48.93 -4.40
C GLY A 826 -16.84 -48.10 -3.21
N VAL A 827 -17.08 -46.82 -3.20
CA VAL A 827 -16.74 -45.95 -2.06
C VAL A 827 -17.64 -46.34 -0.87
N ASP A 828 -17.01 -46.70 0.26
CA ASP A 828 -17.72 -47.09 1.48
C ASP A 828 -18.52 -45.90 2.06
N GLU A 829 -19.82 -46.13 2.35
CA GLU A 829 -20.72 -45.06 2.81
C GLU A 829 -20.28 -44.46 4.14
N LYS A 830 -19.83 -45.28 5.07
CA LYS A 830 -19.43 -44.80 6.38
C LYS A 830 -18.18 -43.92 6.25
N HIS A 831 -17.17 -44.39 5.51
CA HIS A 831 -15.95 -43.63 5.28
C HIS A 831 -16.22 -42.31 4.53
N PHE A 832 -17.14 -42.34 3.55
CA PHE A 832 -17.60 -41.16 2.85
C PHE A 832 -18.21 -40.12 3.80
N LEU A 833 -19.14 -40.54 4.67
CA LEU A 833 -19.79 -39.66 5.64
C LEU A 833 -18.82 -39.13 6.71
N ASP A 834 -17.89 -39.98 7.17
CA ASP A 834 -16.88 -39.60 8.18
C ASP A 834 -15.90 -38.53 7.65
N THR A 835 -15.66 -38.53 6.35
CA THR A 835 -14.73 -37.58 5.69
C THR A 835 -15.41 -36.37 5.03
N LEU A 836 -16.74 -36.37 4.95
CA LEU A 836 -17.52 -35.42 4.17
C LEU A 836 -17.28 -33.96 4.57
N ASP A 837 -17.25 -33.64 5.86
CA ASP A 837 -17.07 -32.28 6.33
C ASP A 837 -15.65 -31.76 6.00
N ASN A 838 -14.63 -32.59 6.14
CA ASN A 838 -13.27 -32.23 5.74
C ASN A 838 -13.17 -32.02 4.22
N MET A 839 -13.79 -32.90 3.42
CA MET A 839 -13.84 -32.72 1.96
C MET A 839 -14.51 -31.42 1.57
N VAL A 840 -15.56 -31.01 2.27
CA VAL A 840 -16.29 -29.75 2.02
C VAL A 840 -15.39 -28.54 2.32
N GLU A 841 -14.73 -28.53 3.47
CA GLU A 841 -13.81 -27.44 3.86
C GLU A 841 -12.63 -27.33 2.87
N ASP A 842 -12.02 -28.44 2.57
CA ASP A 842 -10.91 -28.50 1.62
C ASP A 842 -11.31 -28.12 0.19
N ALA A 843 -12.51 -28.48 -0.27
CA ALA A 843 -13.03 -28.09 -1.57
C ALA A 843 -13.36 -26.60 -1.63
N PHE A 844 -13.90 -26.05 -0.54
CA PHE A 844 -14.16 -24.63 -0.43
C PHE A 844 -12.83 -23.83 -0.50
N ASP A 845 -11.79 -24.35 0.12
CA ASP A 845 -10.46 -23.72 0.13
C ASP A 845 -9.56 -24.10 -1.06
N ASP A 846 -10.05 -24.88 -2.01
CA ASP A 846 -9.30 -25.26 -3.20
C ASP A 846 -9.08 -24.06 -4.13
N GLN A 847 -7.93 -24.05 -4.82
CA GLN A 847 -7.53 -22.97 -5.74
C GLN A 847 -8.55 -22.73 -6.87
N CYS A 848 -9.19 -23.80 -7.35
CA CYS A 848 -10.16 -23.73 -8.45
C CYS A 848 -11.48 -23.04 -8.08
N THR A 849 -11.87 -23.07 -6.80
CA THR A 849 -13.14 -22.50 -6.32
C THR A 849 -13.28 -21.02 -6.62
N GLY A 850 -12.16 -20.29 -6.63
CA GLY A 850 -12.16 -18.84 -6.83
C GLY A 850 -12.61 -18.36 -8.21
N ALA A 851 -12.51 -19.20 -9.25
CA ALA A 851 -12.92 -18.87 -10.60
C ALA A 851 -14.35 -19.31 -10.96
N ASN A 852 -15.05 -20.00 -10.02
CA ASN A 852 -16.42 -20.47 -10.26
C ASN A 852 -17.42 -19.30 -10.32
N PRO A 853 -18.35 -19.29 -11.28
CA PRO A 853 -19.30 -18.18 -11.47
C PRO A 853 -20.28 -17.99 -10.30
N ARG A 854 -20.65 -19.07 -9.62
CA ARG A 854 -21.39 -19.05 -8.35
C ARG A 854 -20.43 -19.38 -7.23
N TYR A 855 -20.18 -18.42 -6.32
CA TYR A 855 -19.30 -18.66 -5.17
C TYR A 855 -20.03 -19.57 -4.15
N PRO A 856 -19.49 -20.76 -3.83
CA PRO A 856 -20.24 -21.74 -3.06
C PRO A 856 -20.29 -21.39 -1.57
N LEU A 857 -21.36 -21.85 -0.92
CA LEU A 857 -21.40 -22.06 0.52
C LEU A 857 -20.95 -23.49 0.83
N MET A 858 -20.31 -23.72 1.97
CA MET A 858 -19.91 -25.07 2.39
C MET A 858 -21.12 -26.03 2.48
N SER A 859 -22.28 -25.53 2.92
CA SER A 859 -23.51 -26.32 2.94
C SER A 859 -23.99 -26.75 1.55
N GLU A 860 -23.73 -25.94 0.51
CA GLU A 860 -24.09 -26.26 -0.87
C GLU A 860 -23.14 -27.32 -1.46
N LEU A 861 -21.84 -27.23 -1.15
CA LEU A 861 -20.86 -28.27 -1.50
C LEU A 861 -21.20 -29.61 -0.86
N LYS A 862 -21.58 -29.59 0.43
CA LYS A 862 -22.00 -30.76 1.15
C LYS A 862 -23.22 -31.44 0.50
N GLU A 863 -24.21 -30.65 0.12
CA GLU A 863 -25.40 -31.13 -0.57
C GLU A 863 -25.06 -31.77 -1.93
N MET A 864 -24.16 -31.13 -2.70
CA MET A 864 -23.70 -31.68 -3.98
C MET A 864 -22.96 -33.01 -3.80
N TYR A 865 -22.09 -33.16 -2.82
CA TYR A 865 -21.44 -34.44 -2.53
C TYR A 865 -22.43 -35.56 -2.16
N LEU A 866 -23.41 -35.26 -1.30
CA LEU A 866 -24.45 -36.23 -0.93
C LEU A 866 -25.29 -36.67 -2.14
N LYS A 867 -25.67 -35.71 -3.00
CA LYS A 867 -26.40 -36.01 -4.25
C LYS A 867 -25.57 -36.88 -5.19
N ALA A 868 -24.27 -36.60 -5.33
CA ALA A 868 -23.36 -37.37 -6.15
C ALA A 868 -23.15 -38.79 -5.61
N TYR A 869 -23.20 -38.96 -4.28
CA TYR A 869 -23.03 -40.26 -3.67
C TYR A 869 -24.29 -41.13 -3.84
N TYR A 870 -25.50 -40.59 -3.61
CA TYR A 870 -26.77 -41.34 -3.61
C TYR A 870 -27.50 -41.29 -4.97
N GLY A 871 -27.17 -40.42 -5.86
CA GLY A 871 -27.84 -40.26 -7.16
C GLY A 871 -29.19 -39.56 -7.09
N LYS A 872 -29.49 -38.80 -6.05
CA LYS A 872 -30.81 -38.19 -5.78
C LYS A 872 -30.77 -36.68 -5.70
#